data_5ef1ed298f93ac2a61fe4733dbed6729
#
_entry.id   5ef1ed298f93ac2a61fe4733dbed6729
#
_cell.length_a   1.000
_cell.length_b   1.000
_cell.length_c   1.000
_cell.angle_alpha   90.00
_cell.angle_beta   90.00
_cell.angle_gamma   90.00
#
_symmetry.space_group_name_H-M   'P 1'
#
loop_
_entity.id
_entity.type
_entity.pdbx_description
1 polymer ?
#
loop_
_entity_poly.entity_id
_entity_poly.type
_entity_poly.pdbx_seq_one_letter_code
_entity_poly.pdbx_strand_id
1 'polypeptide(L)'
;MKKYVYLFTEGNANMRELLGGKGANLAEMTNIGLPVPQGFTITTEACTQYYEDGKRINDDIQAEIMDYIEKLENITGKKFGDKENPLLVSVRSGARASMPGMMDTILNLGLNEEVVEVLSAKSGNPRWAWDCYRRFIQMYSDVVMEVGKKYFEELIDKMKAKKGVQQDIDLDANDLKELANQFKAEYKAKIGSDFPSDPKEQLFGAIKAVFRSWDNPRANIYRMDHDIPYSWGTAVNVQMMAFGNMGDDCGTGVAFTRNPATGEKGLMGEFLMNAQGEDVVAGVRTPMPISQMAEVLPDVYKQFLDVCKTLESHYRDMQDMEFTIERGKLFMLQTRNGKRTAAAAIRIACDLIDEGMINEKEALLQIDAKTLDMLLHPQFDAAALKAADKNNVVGKGIAASPGAAAGTIVFTSEEAVRLGQAGKKVVLVRLETSPEDIEGMKYAQGILTVRGGQTSHAAVVARGMGTCCVSGCGDIKMHEADKFFELGGKVFHEGDDLSLDGSTGNIYDIAIKTVPADPNSGYFGRIMRLADKYKAMDVRTNADTPADAKRAAELGAQGIGLCRTEHMFFGPGRIDKFREMICSETVEERRKALDKIEPMQQADFEGLMEALEGHPVTIRFLDPPLHEFVPTEEKDIEELAKAQGKSVEEIKIICNSLHEFNPMMGHRGCRLAVTYPEIAEMQTKAIIKAAIAVQNRHPDWNVVPEIMIPLVCEIKDLASCKKPVVETADALIKAAGSNLKYEVGTMIEIPRAALTADEIAKEAEFFCFGTNDLTQMTFGFSRDDASKFLPSYYKNKIFESDPFARLDTTGVGKLMDMAVKMGHATRSNIHCGICGEHGGDPSSIEFCHKIGLNYVSCSPFRVPIARLAAAQANIRNPRATK
;
A
#
# COMPACT_ATOMS: atom_id res chain seq x y z
N MET A 1 29.29 26.08 -10.45
CA MET A 1 27.90 26.50 -10.12
C MET A 1 26.98 25.30 -10.31
N LYS A 2 26.08 25.03 -9.38
CA LYS A 2 25.15 23.87 -9.47
C LYS A 2 24.16 24.11 -10.59
N LYS A 3 23.88 23.07 -11.38
CA LYS A 3 22.93 23.14 -12.49
C LYS A 3 21.54 22.75 -12.03
N TYR A 4 20.54 23.62 -12.24
CA TYR A 4 19.14 23.40 -11.82
C TYR A 4 18.18 23.19 -12.98
N VAL A 5 18.60 23.43 -14.22
CA VAL A 5 17.73 23.35 -15.41
C VAL A 5 18.39 22.53 -16.50
N TYR A 6 17.60 21.67 -17.16
CA TYR A 6 18.03 20.77 -18.23
C TYR A 6 17.06 20.83 -19.39
N LEU A 7 17.58 21.04 -20.62
CA LEU A 7 16.79 20.82 -21.83
C LEU A 7 16.43 19.33 -21.92
N PHE A 8 15.35 19.00 -22.62
CA PHE A 8 15.00 17.59 -22.88
C PHE A 8 16.15 16.86 -23.57
N THR A 9 16.87 17.53 -24.47
CA THR A 9 18.05 16.97 -25.16
C THR A 9 19.26 16.74 -24.22
N GLU A 10 19.26 17.33 -23.05
CA GLU A 10 20.34 17.18 -22.06
C GLU A 10 20.08 16.10 -21.01
N GLY A 11 18.84 15.55 -20.95
CA GLY A 11 18.44 14.55 -19.97
C GLY A 11 18.25 13.15 -20.57
N ASN A 12 17.98 12.19 -19.69
CA ASN A 12 17.64 10.81 -20.07
C ASN A 12 16.81 10.12 -18.98
N ALA A 13 16.35 8.89 -19.24
CA ALA A 13 15.51 8.11 -18.33
C ALA A 13 16.17 7.79 -16.99
N ASN A 14 17.51 7.76 -16.91
CA ASN A 14 18.26 7.48 -15.68
C ASN A 14 18.33 8.68 -14.72
N MET A 15 17.88 9.84 -15.14
CA MET A 15 17.88 11.07 -14.34
C MET A 15 16.55 11.31 -13.60
N ARG A 16 15.81 10.27 -13.33
CA ARG A 16 14.48 10.36 -12.69
C ARG A 16 14.50 11.05 -11.33
N GLU A 17 15.55 10.88 -10.56
CA GLU A 17 15.70 11.55 -9.25
C GLU A 17 15.74 13.06 -9.39
N LEU A 18 16.39 13.55 -10.43
CA LEU A 18 16.65 14.97 -10.68
C LEU A 18 15.55 15.62 -11.52
N LEU A 19 15.09 14.92 -12.56
CA LEU A 19 14.11 15.44 -13.53
C LEU A 19 12.67 15.06 -13.23
N GLY A 20 12.45 14.21 -12.23
CA GLY A 20 11.15 13.57 -11.99
C GLY A 20 10.84 12.52 -13.04
N GLY A 21 9.74 11.79 -12.85
CA GLY A 21 9.34 10.74 -13.80
C GLY A 21 8.96 11.30 -15.18
N LYS A 22 8.17 12.36 -15.20
CA LYS A 22 7.72 13.00 -16.43
C LYS A 22 8.87 13.63 -17.22
N GLY A 23 9.71 14.41 -16.56
CA GLY A 23 10.85 15.08 -17.20
C GLY A 23 11.88 14.10 -17.77
N ALA A 24 12.19 13.04 -17.03
CA ALA A 24 13.10 12.00 -17.50
C ALA A 24 12.56 11.28 -18.74
N ASN A 25 11.27 10.98 -18.79
CA ASN A 25 10.65 10.32 -19.93
C ASN A 25 10.51 11.26 -21.14
N LEU A 26 10.22 12.52 -20.94
CA LEU A 26 10.23 13.51 -22.03
C LEU A 26 11.62 13.62 -22.66
N ALA A 27 12.66 13.66 -21.83
CA ALA A 27 14.04 13.67 -22.31
C ALA A 27 14.38 12.37 -23.09
N GLU A 28 14.01 11.22 -22.55
CA GLU A 28 14.26 9.93 -23.20
C GLU A 28 13.55 9.81 -24.55
N MET A 29 12.26 10.16 -24.62
CA MET A 29 11.51 10.17 -25.89
C MET A 29 12.16 11.10 -26.92
N THR A 30 12.64 12.26 -26.50
CA THR A 30 13.35 13.21 -27.38
C THR A 30 14.63 12.56 -27.93
N ASN A 31 15.41 11.92 -27.08
CA ASN A 31 16.70 11.33 -27.47
C ASN A 31 16.55 10.11 -28.40
N ILE A 32 15.48 9.36 -28.31
CA ILE A 32 15.20 8.24 -29.22
C ILE A 32 14.48 8.68 -30.53
N GLY A 33 14.32 9.98 -30.72
CA GLY A 33 13.83 10.56 -31.96
C GLY A 33 12.32 10.62 -32.11
N LEU A 34 11.55 10.49 -31.02
CA LEU A 34 10.10 10.62 -31.07
C LEU A 34 9.68 12.11 -31.13
N PRO A 35 8.51 12.40 -31.70
CA PRO A 35 8.01 13.76 -31.84
C PRO A 35 7.51 14.30 -30.50
N VAL A 36 8.36 15.01 -29.79
CA VAL A 36 8.06 15.62 -28.48
C VAL A 36 8.13 17.14 -28.63
N PRO A 37 7.11 17.88 -28.18
CA PRO A 37 7.25 19.33 -28.09
C PRO A 37 8.42 19.68 -27.19
N GLN A 38 9.32 20.51 -27.67
CA GLN A 38 10.56 20.80 -26.95
C GLN A 38 10.33 21.62 -25.70
N GLY A 39 11.23 21.51 -24.75
CA GLY A 39 11.16 22.16 -23.47
C GLY A 39 12.35 21.88 -22.58
N PHE A 40 12.23 22.27 -21.32
CA PHE A 40 13.23 22.03 -20.30
C PHE A 40 12.58 21.64 -18.97
N THR A 41 13.36 21.00 -18.12
CA THR A 41 12.95 20.60 -16.78
C THR A 41 13.74 21.39 -15.74
N ILE A 42 13.02 22.00 -14.79
CA ILE A 42 13.58 22.59 -13.57
C ILE A 42 13.60 21.48 -12.53
N THR A 43 14.77 21.21 -11.96
CA THR A 43 15.02 19.99 -11.17
C THR A 43 14.30 19.95 -9.84
N THR A 44 14.19 18.74 -9.28
CA THR A 44 13.71 18.52 -7.92
C THR A 44 14.58 19.25 -6.87
N GLU A 45 15.85 19.40 -7.14
CA GLU A 45 16.77 20.15 -6.27
C GLU A 45 16.44 21.66 -6.23
N ALA A 46 15.94 22.21 -7.32
CA ALA A 46 15.45 23.60 -7.33
C ALA A 46 14.21 23.75 -6.43
N CYS A 47 13.34 22.75 -6.38
CA CYS A 47 12.21 22.71 -5.46
C CYS A 47 12.68 22.70 -4.01
N THR A 48 13.61 21.85 -3.67
CA THR A 48 14.19 21.79 -2.32
C THR A 48 14.82 23.13 -1.93
N GLN A 49 15.58 23.73 -2.85
CA GLN A 49 16.19 25.03 -2.62
C GLN A 49 15.15 26.16 -2.42
N TYR A 50 14.02 26.08 -3.14
CA TYR A 50 12.88 26.99 -2.95
C TYR A 50 12.37 26.98 -1.50
N TYR A 51 12.22 25.80 -0.91
CA TYR A 51 11.80 25.68 0.49
C TYR A 51 12.87 26.12 1.49
N GLU A 52 14.13 25.81 1.23
CA GLU A 52 15.27 26.26 2.04
C GLU A 52 15.41 27.78 2.04
N ASP A 53 15.12 28.43 0.93
CA ASP A 53 15.17 29.89 0.76
C ASP A 53 13.89 30.61 1.26
N GLY A 54 13.04 29.92 2.02
CA GLY A 54 11.84 30.50 2.60
C GLY A 54 10.70 30.71 1.60
N LYS A 55 10.49 29.72 0.70
CA LYS A 55 9.47 29.72 -0.36
C LYS A 55 9.69 30.83 -1.39
N ARG A 56 10.93 30.95 -1.79
CA ARG A 56 11.37 31.91 -2.80
C ARG A 56 12.30 31.23 -3.81
N ILE A 57 12.17 31.58 -5.08
CA ILE A 57 13.13 31.20 -6.12
C ILE A 57 14.27 32.21 -6.11
N ASN A 58 15.49 31.79 -5.77
CA ASN A 58 16.62 32.71 -5.69
C ASN A 58 17.02 33.26 -7.08
N ASP A 59 17.79 34.35 -7.07
CA ASP A 59 18.15 35.08 -8.29
C ASP A 59 18.95 34.23 -9.28
N ASP A 60 19.80 33.34 -8.79
CA ASP A 60 20.64 32.48 -9.64
C ASP A 60 19.75 31.45 -10.39
N ILE A 61 18.79 30.87 -9.73
CA ILE A 61 17.83 29.93 -10.35
C ILE A 61 16.93 30.67 -11.34
N GLN A 62 16.46 31.87 -11.01
CA GLN A 62 15.67 32.71 -11.91
C GLN A 62 16.44 33.02 -13.18
N ALA A 63 17.73 33.42 -13.07
CA ALA A 63 18.60 33.72 -14.19
C ALA A 63 18.82 32.48 -15.10
N GLU A 64 19.02 31.32 -14.50
CA GLU A 64 19.18 30.05 -15.22
C GLU A 64 17.90 29.68 -15.99
N ILE A 65 16.71 29.84 -15.37
CA ILE A 65 15.42 29.62 -16.03
C ILE A 65 15.27 30.53 -17.27
N MET A 66 15.61 31.80 -17.13
CA MET A 66 15.51 32.74 -18.25
C MET A 66 16.53 32.46 -19.38
N ASP A 67 17.73 31.98 -19.05
CA ASP A 67 18.67 31.47 -20.04
C ASP A 67 18.10 30.29 -20.82
N TYR A 68 17.42 29.38 -20.15
CA TYR A 68 16.79 28.22 -20.79
C TYR A 68 15.52 28.58 -21.59
N ILE A 69 14.83 29.65 -21.24
CA ILE A 69 13.77 30.22 -22.09
C ILE A 69 14.38 30.69 -23.41
N GLU A 70 15.49 31.39 -23.38
CA GLU A 70 16.20 31.84 -24.59
C GLU A 70 16.66 30.65 -25.45
N LYS A 71 17.17 29.58 -24.82
CA LYS A 71 17.53 28.34 -25.52
C LYS A 71 16.30 27.69 -26.17
N LEU A 72 15.17 27.66 -25.47
CA LEU A 72 13.92 27.12 -26.02
C LEU A 72 13.41 27.97 -27.19
N GLU A 73 13.51 29.29 -27.10
CA GLU A 73 13.18 30.19 -28.20
C GLU A 73 14.03 29.89 -29.45
N ASN A 74 15.32 29.66 -29.28
CA ASN A 74 16.22 29.29 -30.39
C ASN A 74 15.89 27.94 -31.01
N ILE A 75 15.49 26.95 -30.19
CA ILE A 75 15.09 25.60 -30.66
C ILE A 75 13.78 25.65 -31.46
N THR A 76 12.80 26.41 -30.97
CA THR A 76 11.45 26.46 -31.53
C THR A 76 11.29 27.47 -32.67
N GLY A 77 12.17 28.44 -32.77
CA GLY A 77 12.07 29.57 -33.68
C GLY A 77 10.96 30.56 -33.29
N LYS A 78 10.43 30.47 -32.09
CA LYS A 78 9.38 31.33 -31.56
C LYS A 78 9.94 32.08 -30.34
N LYS A 79 9.37 33.24 -30.04
CA LYS A 79 9.78 34.03 -28.85
C LYS A 79 8.67 34.16 -27.84
N PHE A 80 9.04 34.03 -26.60
CA PHE A 80 8.12 34.15 -25.45
C PHE A 80 7.69 35.62 -25.29
N GLY A 81 6.40 35.89 -25.45
CA GLY A 81 5.82 37.22 -25.43
C GLY A 81 5.99 38.05 -26.69
N ASP A 82 6.42 37.46 -27.78
CA ASP A 82 6.64 38.15 -29.05
C ASP A 82 5.33 38.57 -29.74
N LYS A 83 5.44 39.68 -30.49
CA LYS A 83 4.33 40.25 -31.28
C LYS A 83 4.27 39.69 -32.70
N GLU A 84 5.27 38.94 -33.13
CA GLU A 84 5.35 38.42 -34.51
C GLU A 84 5.17 36.90 -34.55
N ASN A 85 5.91 36.16 -33.70
CA ASN A 85 5.86 34.71 -33.62
C ASN A 85 5.94 34.25 -32.16
N PRO A 86 4.82 34.35 -31.41
CA PRO A 86 4.82 34.09 -29.99
C PRO A 86 4.97 32.60 -29.66
N LEU A 87 5.80 32.31 -28.62
CA LEU A 87 5.93 31.03 -27.98
C LEU A 87 4.94 30.96 -26.80
N LEU A 88 4.12 29.94 -26.77
CA LEU A 88 3.32 29.59 -25.61
C LEU A 88 3.90 28.33 -24.97
N VAL A 89 3.91 28.28 -23.66
CA VAL A 89 4.41 27.13 -22.91
C VAL A 89 3.41 26.63 -21.87
N SER A 90 3.54 25.35 -21.54
CA SER A 90 2.90 24.76 -20.36
C SER A 90 3.91 24.66 -19.23
N VAL A 91 3.42 24.73 -17.99
CA VAL A 91 4.18 24.47 -16.78
C VAL A 91 3.51 23.33 -16.03
N ARG A 92 4.19 22.22 -15.90
CA ARG A 92 3.66 20.99 -15.33
C ARG A 92 4.56 20.45 -14.23
N SER A 93 3.96 19.90 -13.20
CA SER A 93 4.69 19.18 -12.16
C SER A 93 5.24 17.85 -12.68
N GLY A 94 6.29 17.37 -12.04
CA GLY A 94 6.88 16.08 -12.34
C GLY A 94 7.64 15.53 -11.15
N ALA A 95 6.95 14.87 -10.23
CA ALA A 95 7.58 14.22 -9.09
C ALA A 95 8.28 12.92 -9.53
N ARG A 96 9.23 12.46 -8.72
CA ARG A 96 9.93 11.17 -8.92
C ARG A 96 8.95 10.00 -8.97
N ALA A 97 7.94 10.01 -8.09
CA ALA A 97 6.82 9.08 -8.11
C ALA A 97 5.57 9.75 -8.67
N SER A 98 4.75 9.00 -9.41
CA SER A 98 3.50 9.52 -9.95
C SER A 98 2.51 9.85 -8.84
N MET A 99 1.97 11.07 -8.85
CA MET A 99 0.99 11.57 -7.86
C MET A 99 -0.22 12.16 -8.61
N PRO A 100 -1.11 11.33 -9.19
CA PRO A 100 -2.21 11.79 -10.02
C PRO A 100 -3.16 12.74 -9.28
N GLY A 101 -3.46 13.88 -9.88
CA GLY A 101 -4.39 14.87 -9.33
C GLY A 101 -3.93 15.61 -8.08
N MET A 102 -2.71 15.35 -7.60
CA MET A 102 -2.18 16.01 -6.38
C MET A 102 -1.39 17.28 -6.67
N MET A 103 -0.90 17.42 -7.90
CA MET A 103 0.00 18.50 -8.32
C MET A 103 -0.61 19.30 -9.47
N ASP A 104 -0.17 20.53 -9.61
CA ASP A 104 -0.79 21.50 -10.51
C ASP A 104 -0.17 21.54 -11.92
N THR A 105 -0.98 21.94 -12.88
CA THR A 105 -0.60 22.18 -14.29
C THR A 105 -1.17 23.50 -14.76
N ILE A 106 -0.37 24.31 -15.44
CA ILE A 106 -0.81 25.56 -16.05
C ILE A 106 -0.47 25.52 -17.55
N LEU A 107 -1.45 25.79 -18.39
CA LEU A 107 -1.33 25.80 -19.85
C LEU A 107 -1.37 27.21 -20.40
N ASN A 108 -0.87 27.40 -21.62
CA ASN A 108 -1.00 28.61 -22.42
C ASN A 108 -0.29 29.85 -21.84
N LEU A 109 0.80 29.66 -21.10
CA LEU A 109 1.58 30.79 -20.58
C LEU A 109 2.21 31.57 -21.74
N GLY A 110 2.23 32.86 -21.61
CA GLY A 110 2.68 33.80 -22.63
C GLY A 110 1.56 34.58 -23.29
N LEU A 111 0.29 34.22 -23.02
CA LEU A 111 -0.87 34.94 -23.55
C LEU A 111 -1.13 36.25 -22.80
N ASN A 112 -1.40 37.28 -23.58
CA ASN A 112 -1.89 38.58 -23.14
C ASN A 112 -2.76 39.18 -24.25
N GLU A 113 -3.23 40.43 -24.07
CA GLU A 113 -4.11 41.06 -25.03
C GLU A 113 -3.50 41.22 -26.44
N GLU A 114 -2.20 41.44 -26.52
CA GLU A 114 -1.50 41.58 -27.80
C GLU A 114 -1.24 40.23 -28.45
N VAL A 115 -0.79 39.26 -27.71
CA VAL A 115 -0.43 37.92 -28.20
C VAL A 115 -1.67 37.16 -28.68
N VAL A 116 -2.80 37.27 -28.03
CA VAL A 116 -4.04 36.62 -28.47
C VAL A 116 -4.49 37.12 -29.84
N GLU A 117 -4.36 38.41 -30.12
CA GLU A 117 -4.69 38.99 -31.43
C GLU A 117 -3.72 38.52 -32.51
N VAL A 118 -2.43 38.43 -32.22
CA VAL A 118 -1.42 37.88 -33.12
C VAL A 118 -1.73 36.43 -33.50
N LEU A 119 -2.03 35.61 -32.51
CA LEU A 119 -2.37 34.20 -32.70
C LEU A 119 -3.67 34.04 -33.50
N SER A 120 -4.66 34.89 -33.21
CA SER A 120 -5.93 34.96 -33.95
C SER A 120 -5.68 35.20 -35.45
N ALA A 121 -4.87 36.18 -35.77
CA ALA A 121 -4.51 36.55 -37.13
C ALA A 121 -3.67 35.47 -37.86
N LYS A 122 -2.64 34.96 -37.18
CA LYS A 122 -1.72 33.94 -37.77
C LYS A 122 -2.39 32.58 -37.99
N SER A 123 -3.22 32.14 -37.07
CA SER A 123 -3.91 30.84 -37.17
C SER A 123 -5.10 30.87 -38.12
N GLY A 124 -5.63 32.07 -38.41
CA GLY A 124 -6.91 32.20 -39.07
C GLY A 124 -8.10 31.63 -38.28
N ASN A 125 -7.90 31.41 -36.98
CA ASN A 125 -8.91 30.83 -36.08
C ASN A 125 -9.03 31.69 -34.81
N PRO A 126 -9.78 32.80 -34.87
CA PRO A 126 -9.99 33.67 -33.70
C PRO A 126 -10.65 32.97 -32.55
N ARG A 127 -11.56 32.03 -32.83
CA ARG A 127 -12.25 31.28 -31.75
C ARG A 127 -11.23 30.49 -30.91
N TRP A 128 -10.33 29.78 -31.57
CA TRP A 128 -9.28 29.03 -30.89
C TRP A 128 -8.39 29.93 -29.99
N ALA A 129 -7.94 31.05 -30.56
CA ALA A 129 -7.05 31.97 -29.85
C ALA A 129 -7.71 32.52 -28.58
N TRP A 130 -8.95 32.96 -28.67
CA TRP A 130 -9.70 33.50 -27.54
C TRP A 130 -10.11 32.40 -26.54
N ASP A 131 -10.37 31.19 -26.99
CA ASP A 131 -10.60 30.05 -26.08
C ASP A 131 -9.35 29.71 -25.29
N CYS A 132 -8.16 29.72 -25.89
CA CYS A 132 -6.91 29.54 -25.21
C CYS A 132 -6.67 30.62 -24.15
N TYR A 133 -7.00 31.88 -24.47
CA TYR A 133 -6.81 32.98 -23.53
C TYR A 133 -7.78 32.89 -22.35
N ARG A 134 -9.03 32.61 -22.61
CA ARG A 134 -10.05 32.37 -21.59
C ARG A 134 -9.65 31.23 -20.64
N ARG A 135 -9.23 30.10 -21.18
CA ARG A 135 -8.75 28.95 -20.41
C ARG A 135 -7.54 29.30 -19.56
N PHE A 136 -6.61 30.06 -20.10
CA PHE A 136 -5.41 30.50 -19.39
C PHE A 136 -5.77 31.39 -18.20
N ILE A 137 -6.64 32.36 -18.37
CA ILE A 137 -7.07 33.26 -17.30
C ILE A 137 -7.72 32.46 -16.18
N GLN A 138 -8.63 31.54 -16.51
CA GLN A 138 -9.28 30.69 -15.54
C GLN A 138 -8.29 29.83 -14.77
N MET A 139 -7.44 29.13 -15.48
CA MET A 139 -6.48 28.19 -14.89
C MET A 139 -5.42 28.89 -14.04
N TYR A 140 -4.90 30.02 -14.51
CA TYR A 140 -3.96 30.86 -13.74
C TYR A 140 -4.61 31.38 -12.46
N SER A 141 -5.84 31.88 -12.57
CA SER A 141 -6.59 32.41 -11.44
C SER A 141 -6.88 31.32 -10.39
N ASP A 142 -7.29 30.14 -10.83
CA ASP A 142 -7.59 29.01 -9.94
C ASP A 142 -6.32 28.43 -9.29
N VAL A 143 -5.33 28.11 -10.09
CA VAL A 143 -4.14 27.36 -9.64
C VAL A 143 -3.10 28.29 -9.00
N VAL A 144 -2.75 29.40 -9.65
CA VAL A 144 -1.68 30.28 -9.17
C VAL A 144 -2.16 31.21 -8.07
N MET A 145 -3.36 31.78 -8.23
CA MET A 145 -3.90 32.79 -7.33
C MET A 145 -4.95 32.27 -6.35
N GLU A 146 -5.31 30.99 -6.46
CA GLU A 146 -6.26 30.30 -5.55
C GLU A 146 -7.65 30.98 -5.47
N VAL A 147 -8.09 31.57 -6.56
CA VAL A 147 -9.41 32.25 -6.62
C VAL A 147 -10.57 31.25 -6.63
N GLY A 148 -10.35 30.04 -7.15
CA GLY A 148 -11.39 29.03 -7.30
C GLY A 148 -12.11 29.10 -8.65
N LYS A 149 -12.15 27.98 -9.35
CA LYS A 149 -12.69 27.88 -10.71
C LYS A 149 -14.21 28.12 -10.81
N LYS A 150 -14.95 27.90 -9.73
CA LYS A 150 -16.43 28.03 -9.70
C LYS A 150 -16.91 29.39 -10.18
N TYR A 151 -16.21 30.46 -9.85
CA TYR A 151 -16.59 31.83 -10.24
C TYR A 151 -16.54 32.02 -11.75
N PHE A 152 -15.58 31.38 -12.39
CA PHE A 152 -15.40 31.42 -13.84
C PHE A 152 -16.37 30.47 -14.54
N GLU A 153 -16.63 29.30 -14.00
CA GLU A 153 -17.63 28.35 -14.52
C GLU A 153 -19.03 28.98 -14.52
N GLU A 154 -19.41 29.73 -13.49
CA GLU A 154 -20.66 30.46 -13.42
C GLU A 154 -20.80 31.49 -14.55
N LEU A 155 -19.74 32.19 -14.90
CA LEU A 155 -19.71 33.13 -16.03
C LEU A 155 -19.87 32.42 -17.36
N ILE A 156 -19.26 31.27 -17.56
CA ILE A 156 -19.44 30.44 -18.73
C ILE A 156 -20.87 29.96 -18.85
N ASP A 157 -21.46 29.48 -17.77
CA ASP A 157 -22.84 29.01 -17.76
C ASP A 157 -23.85 30.12 -18.09
N LYS A 158 -23.64 31.31 -17.56
CA LYS A 158 -24.43 32.49 -17.89
C LYS A 158 -24.31 32.84 -19.39
N MET A 159 -23.14 32.79 -19.96
CA MET A 159 -22.93 33.05 -21.38
C MET A 159 -23.62 32.00 -22.25
N LYS A 160 -23.50 30.71 -21.91
CA LYS A 160 -24.20 29.61 -22.61
C LYS A 160 -25.72 29.81 -22.54
N ALA A 161 -26.25 30.14 -21.39
CA ALA A 161 -27.70 30.43 -21.22
C ALA A 161 -28.15 31.61 -22.07
N LYS A 162 -27.39 32.71 -22.09
CA LYS A 162 -27.65 33.90 -22.90
C LYS A 162 -27.68 33.59 -24.40
N LYS A 163 -26.83 32.69 -24.86
CA LYS A 163 -26.73 32.27 -26.26
C LYS A 163 -27.61 31.08 -26.63
N GLY A 164 -28.24 30.42 -25.65
CA GLY A 164 -29.07 29.25 -25.89
C GLY A 164 -28.32 28.02 -26.36
N VAL A 165 -27.03 27.90 -25.98
CA VAL A 165 -26.16 26.76 -26.29
C VAL A 165 -25.82 25.95 -25.05
N GLN A 166 -25.43 24.70 -25.25
CA GLN A 166 -25.16 23.76 -24.14
C GLN A 166 -23.69 23.43 -23.89
N GLN A 167 -22.85 23.57 -24.88
CA GLN A 167 -21.44 23.23 -24.81
C GLN A 167 -20.53 24.44 -25.07
N ASP A 168 -19.37 24.45 -24.47
CA ASP A 168 -18.37 25.50 -24.65
C ASP A 168 -17.97 25.67 -26.13
N ILE A 169 -17.93 24.55 -26.85
CA ILE A 169 -17.54 24.53 -28.27
C ILE A 169 -18.54 25.29 -29.17
N ASP A 170 -19.76 25.50 -28.67
CA ASP A 170 -20.81 26.21 -29.40
C ASP A 170 -20.69 27.75 -29.30
N LEU A 171 -19.80 28.25 -28.42
CA LEU A 171 -19.52 29.66 -28.27
C LEU A 171 -18.62 30.15 -29.40
N ASP A 172 -18.91 31.30 -29.97
CA ASP A 172 -18.11 31.89 -31.03
C ASP A 172 -16.94 32.75 -30.50
N ALA A 173 -16.13 33.28 -31.41
CA ALA A 173 -14.96 34.06 -31.05
C ALA A 173 -15.30 35.31 -30.22
N ASN A 174 -16.39 35.99 -30.56
CA ASN A 174 -16.85 37.21 -29.83
C ASN A 174 -17.31 36.87 -28.45
N ASP A 175 -18.04 35.76 -28.30
CA ASP A 175 -18.48 35.27 -26.98
C ASP A 175 -17.28 34.96 -26.07
N LEU A 176 -16.25 34.30 -26.60
CA LEU A 176 -15.06 33.95 -25.86
C LEU A 176 -14.19 35.17 -25.53
N LYS A 177 -14.15 36.17 -26.42
CA LYS A 177 -13.51 37.46 -26.12
C LYS A 177 -14.19 38.18 -24.98
N GLU A 178 -15.53 38.23 -24.99
CA GLU A 178 -16.35 38.81 -23.90
C GLU A 178 -16.09 38.03 -22.58
N LEU A 179 -16.08 36.70 -22.62
CA LEU A 179 -15.76 35.88 -21.46
C LEU A 179 -14.36 36.16 -20.89
N ALA A 180 -13.35 36.26 -21.78
CA ALA A 180 -11.98 36.59 -21.35
C ALA A 180 -11.93 37.94 -20.62
N ASN A 181 -12.67 38.94 -21.10
CA ASN A 181 -12.76 40.22 -20.45
C ASN A 181 -13.50 40.14 -19.09
N GLN A 182 -14.58 39.35 -19.02
CA GLN A 182 -15.31 39.08 -17.77
C GLN A 182 -14.40 38.35 -16.76
N PHE A 183 -13.61 37.41 -17.20
CA PHE A 183 -12.65 36.68 -16.35
C PHE A 183 -11.58 37.60 -15.79
N LYS A 184 -11.02 38.51 -16.60
CA LYS A 184 -10.07 39.52 -16.11
C LYS A 184 -10.71 40.45 -15.09
N ALA A 185 -11.96 40.84 -15.29
CA ALA A 185 -12.69 41.66 -14.32
C ALA A 185 -12.92 40.89 -13.00
N GLU A 186 -13.28 39.61 -13.06
CA GLU A 186 -13.44 38.74 -11.90
C GLU A 186 -12.11 38.58 -11.14
N TYR A 187 -11.01 38.35 -11.88
CA TYR A 187 -9.68 38.31 -11.30
C TYR A 187 -9.34 39.58 -10.53
N LYS A 188 -9.58 40.75 -11.17
CA LYS A 188 -9.32 42.05 -10.53
C LYS A 188 -10.19 42.27 -9.28
N ALA A 189 -11.45 41.87 -9.34
CA ALA A 189 -12.38 41.96 -8.19
C ALA A 189 -11.93 41.11 -7.01
N LYS A 190 -11.37 39.94 -7.27
CA LYS A 190 -10.93 38.99 -6.23
C LYS A 190 -9.50 39.29 -5.71
N ILE A 191 -8.59 39.70 -6.59
CA ILE A 191 -7.16 39.87 -6.28
C ILE A 191 -6.80 41.34 -5.99
N GLY A 192 -7.49 42.28 -6.58
CA GLY A 192 -7.26 43.69 -6.41
C GLY A 192 -6.25 44.33 -7.38
N SER A 193 -5.70 43.53 -8.31
CA SER A 193 -4.81 43.95 -9.37
C SER A 193 -5.21 43.36 -10.73
N ASP A 194 -4.72 43.96 -11.79
CA ASP A 194 -4.99 43.48 -13.15
C ASP A 194 -4.34 42.11 -13.37
N PHE A 195 -4.96 41.29 -14.23
CA PHE A 195 -4.39 40.02 -14.66
C PHE A 195 -3.03 40.24 -15.29
N PRO A 196 -1.98 39.45 -14.91
CA PRO A 196 -0.61 39.70 -15.41
C PRO A 196 -0.52 39.57 -16.91
N SER A 197 0.00 40.57 -17.59
CA SER A 197 0.27 40.56 -19.03
C SER A 197 1.74 40.33 -19.39
N ASP A 198 2.66 40.41 -18.43
CA ASP A 198 4.05 40.09 -18.63
C ASP A 198 4.26 38.58 -18.62
N PRO A 199 4.71 37.96 -19.73
CA PRO A 199 4.96 36.51 -19.80
C PRO A 199 5.96 36.01 -18.75
N LYS A 200 6.96 36.79 -18.39
CA LYS A 200 7.94 36.46 -17.34
C LYS A 200 7.26 36.34 -15.98
N GLU A 201 6.42 37.31 -15.62
CA GLU A 201 5.66 37.29 -14.37
C GLU A 201 4.72 36.07 -14.32
N GLN A 202 4.03 35.78 -15.42
CA GLN A 202 3.18 34.59 -15.55
C GLN A 202 3.98 33.31 -15.33
N LEU A 203 5.16 33.18 -15.96
CA LEU A 203 6.02 32.00 -15.88
C LEU A 203 6.47 31.74 -14.42
N PHE A 204 7.01 32.72 -13.74
CA PHE A 204 7.48 32.56 -12.37
C PHE A 204 6.33 32.34 -11.40
N GLY A 205 5.18 32.96 -11.62
CA GLY A 205 3.97 32.67 -10.85
C GLY A 205 3.54 31.21 -10.95
N ALA A 206 3.56 30.67 -12.17
CA ALA A 206 3.23 29.26 -12.41
C ALA A 206 4.26 28.30 -11.81
N ILE A 207 5.55 28.57 -11.92
CA ILE A 207 6.62 27.73 -11.36
C ILE A 207 6.49 27.71 -9.82
N LYS A 208 6.29 28.86 -9.20
CA LYS A 208 6.06 28.94 -7.75
C LYS A 208 4.83 28.15 -7.31
N ALA A 209 3.76 28.22 -8.08
CA ALA A 209 2.52 27.46 -7.80
C ALA A 209 2.77 25.95 -7.81
N VAL A 210 3.55 25.46 -8.77
CA VAL A 210 3.92 24.03 -8.84
C VAL A 210 4.78 23.65 -7.64
N PHE A 211 5.78 24.42 -7.30
CA PHE A 211 6.60 24.16 -6.10
C PHE A 211 5.77 24.17 -4.83
N ARG A 212 4.86 25.12 -4.70
CA ARG A 212 3.95 25.23 -3.54
C ARG A 212 3.01 24.02 -3.44
N SER A 213 2.56 23.48 -4.58
CA SER A 213 1.65 22.32 -4.59
C SER A 213 2.27 21.07 -3.99
N TRP A 214 3.60 20.97 -3.94
CA TRP A 214 4.31 19.87 -3.27
C TRP A 214 3.97 19.77 -1.78
N ASP A 215 3.70 20.88 -1.12
CA ASP A 215 3.38 20.96 0.30
C ASP A 215 1.89 21.22 0.59
N ASN A 216 1.02 20.98 -0.38
CA ASN A 216 -0.41 21.13 -0.13
C ASN A 216 -0.95 19.93 0.68
N PRO A 217 -2.09 20.09 1.43
CA PRO A 217 -2.60 19.02 2.29
C PRO A 217 -2.88 17.69 1.56
N ARG A 218 -3.42 17.75 0.35
CA ARG A 218 -3.71 16.53 -0.44
C ARG A 218 -2.42 15.79 -0.83
N ALA A 219 -1.42 16.54 -1.26
CA ALA A 219 -0.12 15.97 -1.62
C ALA A 219 0.59 15.37 -0.40
N ASN A 220 0.51 16.03 0.75
CA ASN A 220 1.09 15.52 1.99
C ASN A 220 0.46 14.18 2.41
N ILE A 221 -0.88 14.07 2.37
CA ILE A 221 -1.60 12.83 2.68
C ILE A 221 -1.20 11.73 1.69
N TYR A 222 -1.23 12.04 0.39
CA TYR A 222 -0.86 11.06 -0.64
C TYR A 222 0.57 10.53 -0.45
N ARG A 223 1.52 11.41 -0.14
CA ARG A 223 2.91 11.00 0.11
C ARG A 223 3.03 10.07 1.32
N MET A 224 2.32 10.38 2.40
CA MET A 224 2.31 9.52 3.60
C MET A 224 1.75 8.13 3.27
N ASP A 225 0.65 8.07 2.53
CA ASP A 225 -0.01 6.81 2.17
C ASP A 225 0.84 5.95 1.21
N HIS A 226 1.74 6.57 0.45
CA HIS A 226 2.56 5.90 -0.57
C HIS A 226 4.06 5.88 -0.25
N ASP A 227 4.44 6.19 0.98
CA ASP A 227 5.85 6.19 1.43
C ASP A 227 6.79 7.04 0.54
N ILE A 228 6.30 8.20 0.09
CA ILE A 228 7.08 9.14 -0.72
C ILE A 228 7.73 10.20 0.19
N PRO A 229 9.07 10.24 0.32
CA PRO A 229 9.73 11.20 1.18
C PRO A 229 9.49 12.65 0.76
N TYR A 230 9.23 13.51 1.72
CA TYR A 230 9.09 14.94 1.48
C TYR A 230 10.34 15.57 0.83
N SER A 231 11.53 15.07 1.20
CA SER A 231 12.82 15.53 0.71
C SER A 231 13.02 15.36 -0.80
N TRP A 232 12.20 14.52 -1.46
CA TRP A 232 12.32 14.30 -2.90
C TRP A 232 11.97 15.54 -3.72
N GLY A 233 11.00 16.35 -3.29
CA GLY A 233 10.53 17.50 -4.05
C GLY A 233 9.85 17.12 -5.36
N THR A 234 9.46 18.14 -6.12
CA THR A 234 8.91 17.98 -7.47
C THR A 234 9.77 18.73 -8.48
N ALA A 235 9.93 18.15 -9.68
CA ALA A 235 10.45 18.88 -10.82
C ALA A 235 9.34 19.70 -11.48
N VAL A 236 9.73 20.66 -12.31
CA VAL A 236 8.80 21.47 -13.09
C VAL A 236 9.21 21.37 -14.57
N ASN A 237 8.28 20.97 -15.43
CA ASN A 237 8.50 20.88 -16.87
C ASN A 237 7.91 22.11 -17.54
N VAL A 238 8.74 22.87 -18.22
CA VAL A 238 8.34 24.00 -19.08
C VAL A 238 8.46 23.54 -20.52
N GLN A 239 7.35 23.44 -21.22
CA GLN A 239 7.28 22.79 -22.51
C GLN A 239 6.47 23.63 -23.50
N MET A 240 6.93 23.70 -24.75
CA MET A 240 6.20 24.33 -25.84
C MET A 240 4.81 23.70 -25.97
N MET A 241 3.79 24.52 -26.09
CA MET A 241 2.44 24.03 -26.32
C MET A 241 2.26 23.38 -27.70
N ALA A 242 1.52 22.27 -27.72
CA ALA A 242 0.94 21.69 -28.93
C ALA A 242 -0.58 21.72 -28.78
N PHE A 243 -1.28 22.17 -29.79
CA PHE A 243 -2.71 22.47 -29.68
C PHE A 243 -3.57 21.44 -30.41
N GLY A 244 -4.31 20.64 -29.66
CA GLY A 244 -5.29 19.70 -30.18
C GLY A 244 -6.65 20.32 -30.52
N ASN A 245 -6.82 21.62 -30.29
CA ASN A 245 -8.10 22.35 -30.45
C ASN A 245 -8.05 23.45 -31.51
N MET A 246 -7.12 23.40 -32.46
CA MET A 246 -7.01 24.40 -33.54
C MET A 246 -7.97 24.18 -34.70
N GLY A 247 -8.60 23.03 -34.80
CA GLY A 247 -9.51 22.71 -35.92
C GLY A 247 -9.79 21.20 -36.01
N ASP A 248 -10.39 20.82 -37.16
CA ASP A 248 -10.86 19.44 -37.44
C ASP A 248 -9.74 18.44 -37.73
N ASP A 249 -8.55 18.92 -38.01
CA ASP A 249 -7.34 18.10 -38.18
C ASP A 249 -6.47 18.00 -36.93
N CYS A 250 -7.02 18.42 -35.80
CA CYS A 250 -6.38 18.43 -34.48
C CYS A 250 -7.13 17.51 -33.52
N GLY A 251 -6.43 17.04 -32.51
CA GLY A 251 -7.04 16.21 -31.46
C GLY A 251 -6.08 15.92 -30.33
N THR A 252 -6.57 15.20 -29.34
CA THR A 252 -5.80 14.77 -28.17
C THR A 252 -6.30 13.42 -27.70
N GLY A 253 -5.46 12.67 -26.98
CA GLY A 253 -5.87 11.38 -26.47
C GLY A 253 -4.90 10.78 -25.45
N VAL A 254 -5.38 9.70 -24.88
CA VAL A 254 -4.63 8.86 -23.96
C VAL A 254 -4.73 7.40 -24.41
N ALA A 255 -3.67 6.65 -24.26
CA ALA A 255 -3.66 5.25 -24.68
C ALA A 255 -2.71 4.40 -23.85
N PHE A 256 -3.04 3.12 -23.77
CA PHE A 256 -2.22 2.07 -23.16
C PHE A 256 -1.84 1.06 -24.23
N THR A 257 -0.63 0.57 -24.21
CA THR A 257 -0.20 -0.49 -25.14
C THR A 257 -0.80 -1.86 -24.81
N ARG A 258 -1.27 -2.04 -23.57
CA ARG A 258 -1.99 -3.24 -23.10
C ARG A 258 -3.11 -2.82 -22.17
N ASN A 259 -4.11 -3.67 -22.00
CA ASN A 259 -5.24 -3.37 -21.11
C ASN A 259 -4.77 -3.27 -19.65
N PRO A 260 -4.88 -2.11 -19.01
CA PRO A 260 -4.41 -1.92 -17.63
C PRO A 260 -5.25 -2.66 -16.58
N ALA A 261 -6.45 -3.09 -16.92
CA ALA A 261 -7.33 -3.84 -16.04
C ALA A 261 -7.13 -5.36 -16.15
N THR A 262 -6.93 -5.88 -17.35
CA THR A 262 -6.85 -7.33 -17.60
C THR A 262 -5.47 -7.82 -18.02
N GLY A 263 -4.59 -6.93 -18.49
CA GLY A 263 -3.27 -7.27 -19.01
C GLY A 263 -3.29 -7.78 -20.46
N GLU A 264 -4.44 -7.82 -21.09
CA GLU A 264 -4.60 -8.29 -22.45
C GLU A 264 -3.82 -7.42 -23.43
N LYS A 265 -3.07 -8.05 -24.34
CA LYS A 265 -2.28 -7.34 -25.36
C LYS A 265 -3.18 -6.64 -26.35
N GLY A 266 -2.90 -5.39 -26.64
CA GLY A 266 -3.61 -4.58 -27.63
C GLY A 266 -3.75 -3.14 -27.18
N LEU A 267 -3.68 -2.23 -28.14
CA LEU A 267 -3.82 -0.80 -27.88
C LEU A 267 -5.23 -0.49 -27.36
N MET A 268 -5.28 0.18 -26.23
CA MET A 268 -6.52 0.59 -25.59
C MET A 268 -6.43 2.06 -25.23
N GLY A 269 -7.47 2.81 -25.53
CA GLY A 269 -7.48 4.22 -25.17
C GLY A 269 -8.59 5.00 -25.84
N GLU A 270 -8.55 6.30 -25.65
CA GLU A 270 -9.57 7.22 -26.10
C GLU A 270 -8.94 8.48 -26.69
N PHE A 271 -9.63 9.09 -27.66
CA PHE A 271 -9.21 10.36 -28.21
C PHE A 271 -10.42 11.25 -28.52
N LEU A 272 -10.16 12.55 -28.55
CA LEU A 272 -11.12 13.57 -28.94
C LEU A 272 -10.54 14.40 -30.10
N MET A 273 -11.35 14.65 -31.11
CA MET A 273 -11.03 15.60 -32.17
C MET A 273 -11.32 17.02 -31.70
N ASN A 274 -10.53 17.98 -32.16
CA ASN A 274 -10.65 19.39 -31.83
C ASN A 274 -10.86 19.64 -30.30
N ALA A 275 -9.89 19.18 -29.51
CA ALA A 275 -9.95 19.19 -28.02
C ALA A 275 -8.57 19.32 -27.41
N GLN A 276 -8.51 19.83 -26.20
CA GLN A 276 -7.34 19.79 -25.32
C GLN A 276 -7.40 18.59 -24.37
N GLY A 277 -6.25 18.21 -23.79
CA GLY A 277 -6.15 17.06 -22.88
C GLY A 277 -7.13 17.11 -21.69
N GLU A 278 -7.38 18.28 -21.14
CA GLU A 278 -8.34 18.51 -20.08
C GLU A 278 -9.78 18.16 -20.46
N ASP A 279 -10.15 18.29 -21.73
CA ASP A 279 -11.49 17.96 -22.24
C ASP A 279 -11.76 16.44 -22.21
N VAL A 280 -10.72 15.62 -22.38
CA VAL A 280 -10.83 14.15 -22.26
C VAL A 280 -11.15 13.74 -20.83
N VAL A 281 -10.50 14.39 -19.88
CA VAL A 281 -10.63 14.07 -18.44
C VAL A 281 -11.93 14.63 -17.85
N ALA A 282 -12.34 15.82 -18.31
CA ALA A 282 -13.54 16.50 -17.80
C ALA A 282 -14.86 15.81 -18.15
N GLY A 283 -14.86 14.91 -19.12
CA GLY A 283 -16.07 14.16 -19.52
C GLY A 283 -17.17 15.00 -20.13
N VAL A 284 -16.89 16.23 -20.56
CA VAL A 284 -17.84 17.15 -21.17
C VAL A 284 -18.28 16.66 -22.56
N ARG A 285 -17.38 15.99 -23.27
CA ARG A 285 -17.61 15.38 -24.56
C ARG A 285 -17.30 13.88 -24.48
N THR A 286 -18.05 13.05 -25.20
CA THR A 286 -17.81 11.61 -25.25
C THR A 286 -16.60 11.31 -26.11
N PRO A 287 -15.50 10.76 -25.56
CA PRO A 287 -14.33 10.38 -26.35
C PRO A 287 -14.62 9.18 -27.26
N MET A 288 -13.89 9.10 -28.35
CA MET A 288 -13.93 7.96 -29.26
C MET A 288 -12.88 6.92 -28.86
N PRO A 289 -13.17 5.61 -29.03
CA PRO A 289 -12.14 4.59 -28.87
C PRO A 289 -10.96 4.85 -29.80
N ILE A 290 -9.74 4.59 -29.33
CA ILE A 290 -8.49 4.85 -30.06
C ILE A 290 -8.46 4.14 -31.44
N SER A 291 -9.13 2.98 -31.57
CA SER A 291 -9.23 2.24 -32.81
C SER A 291 -9.92 3.01 -33.94
N GLN A 292 -10.82 3.92 -33.60
CA GLN A 292 -11.52 4.76 -34.58
C GLN A 292 -10.62 5.83 -35.23
N MET A 293 -9.45 6.09 -34.65
CA MET A 293 -8.47 7.02 -35.25
C MET A 293 -7.99 6.50 -36.62
N ALA A 294 -8.00 5.19 -36.80
CA ALA A 294 -7.66 4.59 -38.09
C ALA A 294 -8.54 5.08 -39.27
N GLU A 295 -9.82 5.42 -38.97
CA GLU A 295 -10.78 5.93 -39.95
C GLU A 295 -10.69 7.45 -40.14
N VAL A 296 -10.46 8.17 -39.00
CA VAL A 296 -10.48 9.64 -38.99
C VAL A 296 -9.15 10.25 -39.42
N LEU A 297 -8.03 9.70 -38.94
CA LEU A 297 -6.67 10.17 -39.17
C LEU A 297 -5.74 8.96 -39.44
N PRO A 298 -5.88 8.27 -40.57
CA PRO A 298 -5.18 7.00 -40.83
C PRO A 298 -3.65 7.11 -40.78
N ASP A 299 -3.07 8.17 -41.31
CA ASP A 299 -1.60 8.36 -41.33
C ASP A 299 -1.05 8.62 -39.92
N VAL A 300 -1.77 9.41 -39.13
CA VAL A 300 -1.41 9.68 -37.73
C VAL A 300 -1.53 8.40 -36.91
N TYR A 301 -2.60 7.63 -37.12
CA TYR A 301 -2.81 6.37 -36.42
C TYR A 301 -1.67 5.38 -36.68
N LYS A 302 -1.25 5.26 -37.94
CA LYS A 302 -0.12 4.41 -38.31
C LYS A 302 1.18 4.87 -37.64
N GLN A 303 1.46 6.17 -37.63
CA GLN A 303 2.61 6.73 -36.94
C GLN A 303 2.52 6.45 -35.44
N PHE A 304 1.33 6.58 -34.84
CA PHE A 304 1.10 6.32 -33.40
C PHE A 304 1.35 4.85 -33.07
N LEU A 305 0.91 3.91 -33.85
CA LEU A 305 1.20 2.49 -33.67
C LEU A 305 2.72 2.21 -33.67
N ASP A 306 3.47 2.85 -34.57
CA ASP A 306 4.93 2.72 -34.59
C ASP A 306 5.58 3.30 -33.33
N VAL A 307 5.08 4.42 -32.84
CA VAL A 307 5.53 5.05 -31.61
C VAL A 307 5.25 4.12 -30.41
N CYS A 308 4.05 3.54 -30.32
CA CYS A 308 3.68 2.59 -29.25
C CYS A 308 4.62 1.39 -29.24
N LYS A 309 4.90 0.82 -30.39
CA LYS A 309 5.82 -0.31 -30.52
C LYS A 309 7.25 0.07 -30.10
N THR A 310 7.73 1.23 -30.53
CA THR A 310 9.03 1.75 -30.14
C THR A 310 9.15 1.96 -28.65
N LEU A 311 8.15 2.57 -28.03
CA LEU A 311 8.13 2.84 -26.59
C LEU A 311 8.06 1.55 -25.75
N GLU A 312 7.19 0.62 -26.09
CA GLU A 312 7.07 -0.65 -25.36
C GLU A 312 8.38 -1.45 -25.48
N SER A 313 9.00 -1.50 -26.66
CA SER A 313 10.27 -2.19 -26.87
C SER A 313 11.44 -1.50 -26.15
N HIS A 314 11.46 -0.18 -26.13
CA HIS A 314 12.53 0.60 -25.46
C HIS A 314 12.47 0.47 -23.96
N TYR A 315 11.30 0.66 -23.37
CA TYR A 315 11.11 0.57 -21.93
C TYR A 315 10.92 -0.87 -21.42
N ARG A 316 10.69 -1.80 -22.33
CA ARG A 316 10.51 -3.24 -22.05
C ARG A 316 9.38 -3.48 -21.04
N ASP A 317 8.34 -2.67 -21.17
CA ASP A 317 7.13 -2.72 -20.36
C ASP A 317 5.98 -2.04 -21.08
N MET A 318 4.73 -2.36 -20.66
CA MET A 318 3.56 -1.66 -21.19
C MET A 318 3.65 -0.17 -20.88
N GLN A 319 3.13 0.63 -21.81
CA GLN A 319 3.20 2.08 -21.71
C GLN A 319 1.82 2.71 -21.61
N ASP A 320 1.73 3.73 -20.79
CA ASP A 320 0.63 4.68 -20.67
C ASP A 320 1.11 5.99 -21.32
N MET A 321 0.38 6.46 -22.33
CA MET A 321 0.82 7.55 -23.17
C MET A 321 -0.24 8.64 -23.29
N GLU A 322 0.23 9.88 -23.32
CA GLU A 322 -0.59 11.03 -23.69
C GLU A 322 -0.03 11.63 -24.97
N PHE A 323 -0.91 11.98 -25.89
CA PHE A 323 -0.53 12.56 -27.17
C PHE A 323 -1.48 13.67 -27.61
N THR A 324 -0.97 14.54 -28.46
CA THR A 324 -1.75 15.61 -29.10
C THR A 324 -1.46 15.60 -30.59
N ILE A 325 -2.46 15.89 -31.38
CA ILE A 325 -2.36 16.03 -32.84
C ILE A 325 -2.64 17.50 -33.18
N GLU A 326 -1.66 18.19 -33.72
CA GLU A 326 -1.78 19.57 -34.19
C GLU A 326 -1.65 19.61 -35.69
N ARG A 327 -2.74 19.94 -36.38
CA ARG A 327 -2.80 20.03 -37.82
C ARG A 327 -2.23 18.79 -38.51
N GLY A 328 -2.72 17.62 -38.14
CA GLY A 328 -2.29 16.34 -38.69
C GLY A 328 -0.91 15.86 -38.25
N LYS A 329 -0.25 16.57 -37.35
CA LYS A 329 1.07 16.22 -36.84
C LYS A 329 0.98 15.66 -35.43
N LEU A 330 1.51 14.46 -35.21
CA LEU A 330 1.52 13.81 -33.92
C LEU A 330 2.61 14.37 -32.99
N PHE A 331 2.26 14.62 -31.75
CA PHE A 331 3.18 14.96 -30.66
C PHE A 331 2.93 14.07 -29.45
N MET A 332 3.99 13.50 -28.90
CA MET A 332 3.96 12.76 -27.66
C MET A 332 4.19 13.70 -26.49
N LEU A 333 3.24 13.75 -25.55
CA LEU A 333 3.30 14.62 -24.39
C LEU A 333 3.81 13.92 -23.14
N GLN A 334 3.54 12.63 -23.01
CA GLN A 334 3.95 11.84 -21.86
C GLN A 334 3.97 10.36 -22.21
N THR A 335 4.93 9.66 -21.65
CA THR A 335 4.91 8.20 -21.52
C THR A 335 5.34 7.82 -20.14
N ARG A 336 4.83 6.73 -19.65
CA ARG A 336 5.25 6.10 -18.39
C ARG A 336 4.94 4.61 -18.45
N ASN A 337 5.61 3.84 -17.61
CA ASN A 337 5.20 2.47 -17.36
C ASN A 337 3.79 2.50 -16.79
N GLY A 338 2.86 1.83 -17.43
CA GLY A 338 1.44 2.00 -17.15
C GLY A 338 1.06 1.51 -15.74
N LYS A 339 0.29 2.31 -15.04
CA LYS A 339 -0.39 1.85 -13.83
C LYS A 339 -1.41 0.79 -14.23
N ARG A 340 -1.47 -0.27 -13.47
CA ARG A 340 -2.25 -1.45 -13.80
C ARG A 340 -2.76 -2.14 -12.54
N THR A 341 -3.79 -2.95 -12.69
CA THR A 341 -4.25 -3.81 -11.59
C THR A 341 -3.21 -4.89 -11.29
N ALA A 342 -3.28 -5.48 -10.12
CA ALA A 342 -2.40 -6.58 -9.75
C ALA A 342 -2.52 -7.77 -10.73
N ALA A 343 -3.73 -8.11 -11.14
CA ALA A 343 -3.98 -9.17 -12.12
C ALA A 343 -3.34 -8.85 -13.48
N ALA A 344 -3.47 -7.62 -13.94
CA ALA A 344 -2.85 -7.17 -15.18
C ALA A 344 -1.32 -7.20 -15.09
N ALA A 345 -0.74 -6.75 -13.98
CA ALA A 345 0.70 -6.76 -13.76
C ALA A 345 1.31 -8.16 -13.89
N ILE A 346 0.65 -9.14 -13.29
CA ILE A 346 1.08 -10.54 -13.34
C ILE A 346 1.00 -11.08 -14.77
N ARG A 347 -0.10 -10.87 -15.46
CA ARG A 347 -0.30 -11.33 -16.83
C ARG A 347 0.71 -10.68 -17.78
N ILE A 348 0.88 -9.37 -17.70
CA ILE A 348 1.81 -8.63 -18.55
C ILE A 348 3.24 -9.12 -18.34
N ALA A 349 3.67 -9.32 -17.08
CA ALA A 349 5.00 -9.84 -16.80
C ALA A 349 5.23 -11.21 -17.44
N CYS A 350 4.27 -12.12 -17.34
CA CYS A 350 4.34 -13.45 -17.97
C CYS A 350 4.36 -13.34 -19.50
N ASP A 351 3.50 -12.52 -20.08
CA ASP A 351 3.42 -12.35 -21.54
C ASP A 351 4.71 -11.72 -22.11
N LEU A 352 5.31 -10.78 -21.41
CA LEU A 352 6.58 -10.16 -21.82
C LEU A 352 7.75 -11.16 -21.76
N ILE A 353 7.76 -12.08 -20.82
CA ILE A 353 8.72 -13.21 -20.80
C ILE A 353 8.53 -14.07 -22.05
N ASP A 354 7.30 -14.48 -22.34
CA ASP A 354 6.95 -15.37 -23.45
C ASP A 354 7.23 -14.73 -24.81
N GLU A 355 7.11 -13.41 -24.93
CA GLU A 355 7.46 -12.63 -26.11
C GLU A 355 8.98 -12.42 -26.25
N GLY A 356 9.77 -12.82 -25.28
CA GLY A 356 11.23 -12.63 -25.29
C GLY A 356 11.69 -11.20 -25.05
N MET A 357 10.79 -10.33 -24.58
CA MET A 357 11.08 -8.90 -24.34
C MET A 357 11.88 -8.69 -23.05
N ILE A 358 11.59 -9.48 -22.03
CA ILE A 358 12.24 -9.42 -20.72
C ILE A 358 12.60 -10.84 -20.25
N ASN A 359 13.52 -10.94 -19.31
CA ASN A 359 13.82 -12.18 -18.63
C ASN A 359 12.99 -12.35 -17.34
N GLU A 360 13.11 -13.52 -16.70
CA GLU A 360 12.37 -13.83 -15.48
C GLU A 360 12.65 -12.84 -14.34
N LYS A 361 13.91 -12.44 -14.17
CA LYS A 361 14.31 -11.48 -13.10
C LYS A 361 13.69 -10.11 -13.31
N GLU A 362 13.73 -9.62 -14.54
CA GLU A 362 13.13 -8.34 -14.91
C GLU A 362 11.62 -8.37 -14.71
N ALA A 363 10.98 -9.47 -15.05
CA ALA A 363 9.53 -9.64 -14.87
C ALA A 363 9.13 -9.55 -13.39
N LEU A 364 9.89 -10.20 -12.50
CA LEU A 364 9.63 -10.14 -11.06
C LEU A 364 9.79 -8.72 -10.50
N LEU A 365 10.73 -7.93 -11.04
CA LEU A 365 10.94 -6.55 -10.63
C LEU A 365 9.86 -5.57 -11.12
N GLN A 366 9.11 -5.92 -12.16
CA GLN A 366 8.02 -5.08 -12.67
C GLN A 366 6.76 -5.12 -11.80
N ILE A 367 6.63 -6.11 -10.94
CA ILE A 367 5.43 -6.30 -10.12
C ILE A 367 5.64 -5.63 -8.76
N ASP A 368 4.68 -4.80 -8.36
CA ASP A 368 4.67 -4.25 -7.00
C ASP A 368 4.14 -5.32 -6.04
N ALA A 369 5.02 -5.81 -5.16
CA ALA A 369 4.70 -6.89 -4.24
C ALA A 369 3.50 -6.57 -3.33
N LYS A 370 3.32 -5.32 -2.91
CA LYS A 370 2.19 -4.90 -2.07
C LYS A 370 0.83 -5.14 -2.74
N THR A 371 0.77 -5.05 -4.06
CA THR A 371 -0.48 -5.20 -4.82
C THR A 371 -0.98 -6.64 -4.87
N LEU A 372 -0.13 -7.62 -4.57
CA LEU A 372 -0.54 -9.04 -4.53
C LEU A 372 -1.61 -9.31 -3.48
N ASP A 373 -1.71 -8.48 -2.45
CA ASP A 373 -2.74 -8.58 -1.43
C ASP A 373 -4.14 -8.62 -2.05
N MET A 374 -4.37 -7.83 -3.08
CA MET A 374 -5.66 -7.77 -3.78
C MET A 374 -6.02 -9.09 -4.47
N LEU A 375 -5.05 -9.90 -4.86
CA LEU A 375 -5.26 -11.18 -5.53
C LEU A 375 -5.50 -12.35 -4.58
N LEU A 376 -5.27 -12.15 -3.28
CA LEU A 376 -5.47 -13.18 -2.26
C LEU A 376 -6.91 -13.22 -1.74
N HIS A 377 -7.71 -12.24 -2.11
CA HIS A 377 -9.12 -12.15 -1.79
C HIS A 377 -9.98 -12.67 -2.95
N PRO A 378 -11.21 -13.18 -2.69
CA PRO A 378 -12.11 -13.50 -3.76
C PRO A 378 -12.34 -12.30 -4.69
N GLN A 379 -12.51 -12.56 -5.97
CA GLN A 379 -12.76 -11.56 -6.99
C GLN A 379 -14.14 -11.79 -7.61
N PHE A 380 -14.75 -10.76 -8.18
CA PHE A 380 -15.94 -10.93 -8.98
C PHE A 380 -15.58 -11.50 -10.36
N ASP A 381 -16.48 -12.34 -10.89
CA ASP A 381 -16.41 -12.71 -12.29
C ASP A 381 -16.45 -11.46 -13.16
N ALA A 382 -15.49 -11.31 -14.07
CA ALA A 382 -15.29 -10.07 -14.83
C ALA A 382 -16.52 -9.67 -15.68
N ALA A 383 -17.16 -10.61 -16.32
CA ALA A 383 -18.36 -10.35 -17.14
C ALA A 383 -19.55 -9.95 -16.27
N ALA A 384 -19.75 -10.65 -15.15
CA ALA A 384 -20.84 -10.37 -14.21
C ALA A 384 -20.63 -9.00 -13.54
N LEU A 385 -19.40 -8.63 -13.19
CA LEU A 385 -19.07 -7.32 -12.62
C LEU A 385 -19.34 -6.19 -13.61
N LYS A 386 -18.95 -6.35 -14.86
CA LYS A 386 -19.17 -5.35 -15.91
C LYS A 386 -20.67 -5.08 -16.12
N ALA A 387 -21.49 -6.10 -16.13
CA ALA A 387 -22.94 -5.97 -16.22
C ALA A 387 -23.53 -5.26 -14.98
N ALA A 388 -23.04 -5.61 -13.79
CA ALA A 388 -23.49 -5.01 -12.53
C ALA A 388 -23.06 -3.55 -12.38
N ASP A 389 -21.84 -3.18 -12.79
CA ASP A 389 -21.37 -1.78 -12.81
C ASP A 389 -22.28 -0.86 -13.63
N LYS A 390 -22.85 -1.40 -14.69
CA LYS A 390 -23.73 -0.63 -15.57
C LYS A 390 -25.15 -0.43 -14.99
N ASN A 391 -25.68 -1.42 -14.27
CA ASN A 391 -27.10 -1.49 -13.95
C ASN A 391 -27.44 -1.59 -12.46
N ASN A 392 -26.52 -1.97 -11.60
CA ASN A 392 -26.82 -2.45 -10.26
C ASN A 392 -26.08 -1.74 -9.10
N VAL A 393 -25.30 -0.70 -9.38
CA VAL A 393 -24.64 0.09 -8.33
C VAL A 393 -25.68 0.93 -7.59
N VAL A 394 -25.84 0.71 -6.30
CA VAL A 394 -26.79 1.44 -5.44
C VAL A 394 -26.13 2.44 -4.50
N GLY A 395 -24.82 2.31 -4.27
CA GLY A 395 -24.10 3.20 -3.38
C GLY A 395 -22.60 2.95 -3.39
N LYS A 396 -21.90 3.80 -2.66
CA LYS A 396 -20.45 3.73 -2.52
C LYS A 396 -20.03 4.12 -1.10
N GLY A 397 -19.16 3.30 -0.51
CA GLY A 397 -18.51 3.59 0.75
C GLY A 397 -17.01 3.64 0.61
N ILE A 398 -16.32 3.59 1.73
CA ILE A 398 -14.86 3.54 1.78
C ILE A 398 -14.39 2.10 1.51
N ALA A 399 -13.48 1.93 0.57
CA ALA A 399 -12.80 0.66 0.30
C ALA A 399 -11.85 0.31 1.46
N ALA A 400 -12.40 -0.30 2.51
CA ALA A 400 -11.70 -0.50 3.78
C ALA A 400 -10.87 -1.79 3.83
N SER A 401 -11.36 -2.87 3.20
CA SER A 401 -10.62 -4.12 3.05
C SER A 401 -10.95 -4.74 1.71
N PRO A 402 -9.95 -5.11 0.90
CA PRO A 402 -10.15 -5.53 -0.48
C PRO A 402 -10.91 -6.85 -0.60
N GLY A 403 -11.36 -7.14 -1.83
CA GLY A 403 -12.03 -8.37 -2.19
C GLY A 403 -13.48 -8.17 -2.62
N ALA A 404 -14.07 -9.25 -3.09
CA ALA A 404 -15.45 -9.33 -3.55
C ALA A 404 -16.29 -10.13 -2.56
N ALA A 405 -17.44 -9.62 -2.17
CA ALA A 405 -18.38 -10.30 -1.31
C ALA A 405 -19.77 -10.29 -1.93
N ALA A 406 -20.44 -11.44 -1.92
CA ALA A 406 -21.83 -11.58 -2.32
C ALA A 406 -22.54 -12.50 -1.34
N GLY A 407 -23.74 -12.14 -0.93
CA GLY A 407 -24.51 -12.95 0.00
C GLY A 407 -25.81 -12.28 0.40
N THR A 408 -26.51 -12.92 1.32
CA THR A 408 -27.75 -12.39 1.88
C THR A 408 -27.46 -11.49 3.08
N ILE A 409 -28.25 -10.44 3.21
CA ILE A 409 -28.08 -9.45 4.27
C ILE A 409 -28.46 -10.05 5.62
N VAL A 410 -27.61 -9.83 6.62
CA VAL A 410 -27.88 -10.06 8.05
C VAL A 410 -27.49 -8.82 8.84
N PHE A 411 -28.19 -8.55 9.93
CA PHE A 411 -28.01 -7.35 10.74
C PHE A 411 -27.38 -7.60 12.10
N THR A 412 -27.21 -8.87 12.49
CA THR A 412 -26.62 -9.24 13.79
C THR A 412 -25.51 -10.26 13.64
N SER A 413 -24.58 -10.21 14.58
CA SER A 413 -23.48 -11.19 14.67
C SER A 413 -24.01 -12.61 14.84
N GLU A 414 -25.01 -12.80 15.69
CA GLU A 414 -25.65 -14.09 15.96
C GLU A 414 -26.25 -14.72 14.71
N GLU A 415 -26.93 -13.92 13.90
CA GLU A 415 -27.54 -14.39 12.64
C GLU A 415 -26.47 -14.72 11.60
N ALA A 416 -25.38 -13.94 11.54
CA ALA A 416 -24.24 -14.21 10.68
C ALA A 416 -23.59 -15.56 11.02
N VAL A 417 -23.39 -15.84 12.31
CA VAL A 417 -22.84 -17.11 12.80
C VAL A 417 -23.78 -18.27 12.46
N ARG A 418 -25.07 -18.11 12.76
CA ARG A 418 -26.07 -19.16 12.52
C ARG A 418 -26.14 -19.58 11.05
N LEU A 419 -26.25 -18.60 10.15
CA LEU A 419 -26.37 -18.87 8.72
C LEU A 419 -25.03 -19.29 8.12
N GLY A 420 -23.93 -18.70 8.56
CA GLY A 420 -22.58 -19.05 8.12
C GLY A 420 -22.21 -20.50 8.48
N GLN A 421 -22.55 -20.93 9.68
CA GLN A 421 -22.37 -22.34 10.09
C GLN A 421 -23.25 -23.31 9.30
N ALA A 422 -24.40 -22.85 8.83
CA ALA A 422 -25.27 -23.64 7.93
C ALA A 422 -24.80 -23.65 6.47
N GLY A 423 -23.64 -23.03 6.18
CA GLY A 423 -23.04 -22.98 4.84
C GLY A 423 -23.61 -21.90 3.92
N LYS A 424 -24.43 -20.99 4.44
CA LYS A 424 -24.98 -19.88 3.66
C LYS A 424 -24.00 -18.72 3.59
N LYS A 425 -23.95 -18.07 2.44
CA LYS A 425 -23.14 -16.84 2.25
C LYS A 425 -23.95 -15.64 2.74
N VAL A 426 -23.38 -14.90 3.69
CA VAL A 426 -24.03 -13.75 4.31
C VAL A 426 -23.14 -12.50 4.23
N VAL A 427 -23.78 -11.34 4.18
CA VAL A 427 -23.13 -10.01 4.27
C VAL A 427 -23.66 -9.36 5.54
N LEU A 428 -22.76 -9.03 6.46
CA LEU A 428 -23.12 -8.40 7.72
C LEU A 428 -23.20 -6.88 7.53
N VAL A 429 -24.38 -6.31 7.80
CA VAL A 429 -24.65 -4.88 7.68
C VAL A 429 -24.92 -4.30 9.06
N ARG A 430 -24.07 -3.35 9.48
CA ARG A 430 -24.16 -2.73 10.81
C ARG A 430 -24.08 -1.21 10.69
N LEU A 431 -24.62 -0.50 11.67
CA LEU A 431 -24.37 0.93 11.82
C LEU A 431 -22.86 1.16 12.04
N GLU A 432 -22.28 0.40 12.96
CA GLU A 432 -20.84 0.27 13.24
C GLU A 432 -20.61 -1.08 13.91
N THR A 433 -19.41 -1.62 13.86
CA THR A 433 -19.07 -2.86 14.55
C THR A 433 -18.34 -2.61 15.88
N SER A 434 -18.48 -3.56 16.78
CA SER A 434 -17.82 -3.60 18.08
C SER A 434 -17.10 -4.94 18.26
N PRO A 435 -16.27 -5.11 19.31
CA PRO A 435 -15.63 -6.40 19.57
C PRO A 435 -16.58 -7.59 19.69
N GLU A 436 -17.83 -7.35 20.08
CA GLU A 436 -18.87 -8.38 20.15
C GLU A 436 -19.27 -8.94 18.78
N ASP A 437 -18.99 -8.22 17.70
CA ASP A 437 -19.32 -8.62 16.34
C ASP A 437 -18.26 -9.52 15.69
N ILE A 438 -17.11 -9.73 16.31
CA ILE A 438 -15.96 -10.42 15.72
C ILE A 438 -16.32 -11.82 15.22
N GLU A 439 -17.10 -12.59 15.98
CA GLU A 439 -17.49 -13.92 15.56
C GLU A 439 -18.38 -13.92 14.32
N GLY A 440 -19.36 -13.01 14.28
CA GLY A 440 -20.20 -12.80 13.10
C GLY A 440 -19.40 -12.34 11.89
N MET A 441 -18.42 -11.50 12.10
CA MET A 441 -17.53 -11.02 11.04
C MET A 441 -16.71 -12.16 10.41
N LYS A 442 -16.33 -13.18 11.19
CA LYS A 442 -15.61 -14.36 10.69
C LYS A 442 -16.46 -15.19 9.73
N TYR A 443 -17.75 -15.29 9.94
CA TYR A 443 -18.65 -16.08 9.12
C TYR A 443 -19.21 -15.31 7.93
N ALA A 444 -19.14 -13.99 7.94
CA ALA A 444 -19.61 -13.15 6.85
C ALA A 444 -18.65 -13.18 5.66
N GLN A 445 -19.19 -13.14 4.46
CA GLN A 445 -18.42 -12.96 3.22
C GLN A 445 -17.87 -11.52 3.13
N GLY A 446 -18.64 -10.57 3.60
CA GLY A 446 -18.28 -9.15 3.61
C GLY A 446 -19.02 -8.39 4.71
N ILE A 447 -18.48 -7.22 5.00
CA ILE A 447 -18.96 -6.34 6.07
C ILE A 447 -19.25 -4.96 5.48
N LEU A 448 -20.43 -4.44 5.75
CA LEU A 448 -20.86 -3.10 5.35
C LEU A 448 -21.23 -2.31 6.59
N THR A 449 -20.61 -1.14 6.76
CA THR A 449 -20.99 -0.21 7.85
C THR A 449 -21.38 1.16 7.34
N VAL A 450 -22.30 1.79 8.07
CA VAL A 450 -22.75 3.15 7.79
C VAL A 450 -21.71 4.17 8.26
N ARG A 451 -21.11 3.93 9.43
CA ARG A 451 -20.11 4.78 10.06
C ARG A 451 -18.75 4.12 10.06
N GLY A 452 -17.72 4.93 10.19
CA GLY A 452 -16.34 4.50 10.32
C GLY A 452 -15.50 4.77 9.07
N GLY A 453 -14.22 5.02 9.30
CA GLY A 453 -13.20 5.24 8.27
C GLY A 453 -12.26 4.05 8.13
N GLN A 454 -11.12 4.29 7.51
CA GLN A 454 -10.06 3.30 7.31
C GLN A 454 -9.47 2.75 8.62
N THR A 455 -9.57 3.48 9.70
CA THR A 455 -9.06 3.11 11.03
C THR A 455 -10.16 2.63 11.98
N SER A 456 -11.40 2.48 11.51
CA SER A 456 -12.50 1.97 12.31
C SER A 456 -12.30 0.51 12.72
N HIS A 457 -12.98 0.08 13.77
CA HIS A 457 -12.96 -1.33 14.22
C HIS A 457 -13.30 -2.30 13.09
N ALA A 458 -14.35 -2.02 12.31
CA ALA A 458 -14.75 -2.86 11.17
C ALA A 458 -13.63 -2.99 10.15
N ALA A 459 -13.01 -1.88 9.76
CA ALA A 459 -11.93 -1.86 8.78
C ALA A 459 -10.69 -2.61 9.24
N VAL A 460 -10.25 -2.37 10.47
CA VAL A 460 -9.04 -3.00 11.04
C VAL A 460 -9.23 -4.50 11.20
N VAL A 461 -10.34 -4.92 11.78
CA VAL A 461 -10.64 -6.35 12.00
C VAL A 461 -10.83 -7.08 10.67
N ALA A 462 -11.55 -6.50 9.73
CA ALA A 462 -11.77 -7.10 8.40
C ALA A 462 -10.44 -7.31 7.66
N ARG A 463 -9.54 -6.33 7.68
CA ARG A 463 -8.20 -6.50 7.09
C ARG A 463 -7.41 -7.61 7.76
N GLY A 464 -7.46 -7.68 9.08
CA GLY A 464 -6.80 -8.75 9.84
C GLY A 464 -7.34 -10.16 9.52
N MET A 465 -8.61 -10.26 9.19
CA MET A 465 -9.28 -11.52 8.80
C MET A 465 -9.17 -11.85 7.31
N GLY A 466 -8.73 -10.91 6.48
CA GLY A 466 -8.78 -11.04 5.04
C GLY A 466 -10.20 -11.00 4.47
N THR A 467 -11.12 -10.34 5.15
CA THR A 467 -12.55 -10.25 4.76
C THR A 467 -12.83 -8.92 4.05
N CYS A 468 -13.60 -8.96 2.97
CA CYS A 468 -14.06 -7.77 2.26
C CYS A 468 -14.81 -6.81 3.20
N CYS A 469 -14.50 -5.53 3.15
CA CYS A 469 -15.20 -4.53 3.96
C CYS A 469 -15.36 -3.22 3.18
N VAL A 470 -16.61 -2.75 3.19
CA VAL A 470 -16.95 -1.39 2.75
C VAL A 470 -17.47 -0.66 3.99
N SER A 471 -16.81 0.40 4.39
CA SER A 471 -17.17 1.16 5.59
C SER A 471 -17.58 2.59 5.27
N GLY A 472 -18.21 3.25 6.24
CA GLY A 472 -18.52 4.67 6.11
C GLY A 472 -19.46 5.04 4.98
N CYS A 473 -20.40 4.18 4.62
CA CYS A 473 -21.45 4.49 3.63
C CYS A 473 -22.53 5.34 4.28
N GLY A 474 -22.27 6.66 4.37
CA GLY A 474 -23.17 7.63 5.02
C GLY A 474 -24.51 7.83 4.33
N ASP A 475 -24.67 7.40 3.08
CA ASP A 475 -25.91 7.47 2.33
C ASP A 475 -26.95 6.42 2.78
N ILE A 476 -26.55 5.44 3.55
CA ILE A 476 -27.43 4.42 4.11
C ILE A 476 -28.28 5.04 5.23
N LYS A 477 -29.59 4.88 5.11
CA LYS A 477 -30.52 5.15 6.22
C LYS A 477 -30.82 3.83 6.93
N MET A 478 -30.17 3.63 8.08
CA MET A 478 -30.23 2.38 8.83
C MET A 478 -31.44 2.34 9.78
N HIS A 479 -32.20 1.25 9.72
CA HIS A 479 -33.27 0.90 10.65
C HIS A 479 -32.94 -0.46 11.28
N GLU A 480 -31.91 -0.49 12.08
CA GLU A 480 -31.27 -1.74 12.56
C GLU A 480 -32.22 -2.61 13.41
N ALA A 481 -33.03 -1.98 14.26
CA ALA A 481 -34.03 -2.68 15.09
C ALA A 481 -35.12 -3.38 14.24
N ASP A 482 -35.49 -2.77 13.14
CA ASP A 482 -36.51 -3.29 12.22
C ASP A 482 -35.93 -4.16 11.09
N LYS A 483 -34.62 -4.34 11.11
CA LYS A 483 -33.85 -5.18 10.17
C LYS A 483 -34.05 -4.78 8.69
N PHE A 484 -33.94 -3.50 8.39
CA PHE A 484 -33.87 -3.01 7.02
C PHE A 484 -33.05 -1.71 6.93
N PHE A 485 -32.64 -1.36 5.72
CA PHE A 485 -32.03 -0.07 5.42
C PHE A 485 -32.43 0.42 4.04
N GLU A 486 -32.28 1.72 3.83
CA GLU A 486 -32.54 2.39 2.55
C GLU A 486 -31.21 2.87 1.94
N LEU A 487 -31.02 2.61 0.67
CA LEU A 487 -29.84 3.03 -0.08
C LEU A 487 -30.17 3.14 -1.57
N GLY A 488 -29.77 4.24 -2.19
CA GLY A 488 -29.97 4.46 -3.63
C GLY A 488 -31.44 4.40 -4.08
N GLY A 489 -32.36 4.83 -3.23
CA GLY A 489 -33.80 4.80 -3.52
C GLY A 489 -34.42 3.41 -3.38
N LYS A 490 -33.72 2.43 -2.86
CA LYS A 490 -34.20 1.05 -2.63
C LYS A 490 -34.22 0.71 -1.15
N VAL A 491 -35.11 -0.19 -0.76
CA VAL A 491 -35.23 -0.73 0.59
C VAL A 491 -34.66 -2.15 0.59
N PHE A 492 -33.75 -2.42 1.51
CA PHE A 492 -33.11 -3.72 1.68
C PHE A 492 -33.52 -4.34 3.02
N HIS A 493 -34.05 -5.52 2.97
CA HIS A 493 -34.45 -6.32 4.15
C HIS A 493 -33.47 -7.44 4.44
N GLU A 494 -33.53 -7.98 5.66
CA GLU A 494 -32.77 -9.18 5.99
C GLU A 494 -33.16 -10.32 5.02
N GLY A 495 -32.14 -10.98 4.47
CA GLY A 495 -32.32 -12.05 3.47
C GLY A 495 -32.29 -11.59 2.02
N ASP A 496 -32.32 -10.30 1.75
CA ASP A 496 -32.10 -9.78 0.40
C ASP A 496 -30.65 -9.94 -0.05
N ASP A 497 -30.43 -10.05 -1.35
CA ASP A 497 -29.09 -10.17 -1.93
C ASP A 497 -28.34 -8.83 -1.95
N LEU A 498 -27.05 -8.90 -1.64
CA LEU A 498 -26.18 -7.74 -1.69
C LEU A 498 -24.78 -8.18 -2.10
N SER A 499 -24.07 -7.33 -2.86
CA SER A 499 -22.66 -7.52 -3.15
C SER A 499 -21.87 -6.28 -2.79
N LEU A 500 -20.63 -6.49 -2.31
CA LEU A 500 -19.69 -5.45 -1.91
C LEU A 500 -18.39 -5.62 -2.68
N ASP A 501 -17.88 -4.53 -3.23
CA ASP A 501 -16.54 -4.48 -3.78
C ASP A 501 -15.63 -3.73 -2.79
N GLY A 502 -14.85 -4.49 -2.03
CA GLY A 502 -13.94 -3.94 -1.04
C GLY A 502 -12.75 -3.18 -1.64
N SER A 503 -12.52 -3.30 -2.93
CA SER A 503 -11.43 -2.61 -3.64
C SER A 503 -11.85 -1.24 -4.18
N THR A 504 -13.12 -1.08 -4.54
CA THR A 504 -13.67 0.18 -5.07
C THR A 504 -14.58 0.91 -4.07
N GLY A 505 -15.17 0.17 -3.13
CA GLY A 505 -16.21 0.67 -2.22
C GLY A 505 -17.62 0.58 -2.79
N ASN A 506 -17.82 0.06 -3.99
CA ASN A 506 -19.12 -0.05 -4.63
C ASN A 506 -20.02 -1.07 -3.95
N ILE A 507 -21.31 -0.78 -3.89
CA ILE A 507 -22.36 -1.62 -3.32
C ILE A 507 -23.38 -1.94 -4.42
N TYR A 508 -23.74 -3.21 -4.56
CA TYR A 508 -24.63 -3.72 -5.62
C TYR A 508 -25.86 -4.38 -5.03
N ASP A 509 -27.00 -4.22 -5.68
CA ASP A 509 -28.30 -4.76 -5.24
C ASP A 509 -28.59 -6.19 -5.71
N ILE A 510 -27.59 -6.88 -6.21
CA ILE A 510 -27.66 -8.28 -6.64
C ILE A 510 -26.51 -9.11 -6.06
N ALA A 511 -26.64 -10.42 -6.07
CA ALA A 511 -25.54 -11.33 -5.79
C ALA A 511 -24.71 -11.55 -7.07
N ILE A 512 -23.54 -10.95 -7.12
CA ILE A 512 -22.59 -11.09 -8.24
C ILE A 512 -21.76 -12.36 -8.01
N LYS A 513 -21.57 -13.16 -9.07
CA LYS A 513 -20.73 -14.35 -9.00
C LYS A 513 -19.30 -13.98 -8.57
N THR A 514 -18.78 -14.71 -7.58
CA THR A 514 -17.41 -14.56 -7.10
C THR A 514 -16.53 -15.74 -7.53
N VAL A 515 -15.24 -15.46 -7.73
CA VAL A 515 -14.21 -16.45 -8.04
C VAL A 515 -13.21 -16.47 -6.88
N PRO A 516 -12.94 -17.65 -6.28
CA PRO A 516 -11.97 -17.73 -5.18
C PRO A 516 -10.56 -17.43 -5.67
N ALA A 517 -9.73 -16.89 -4.76
CA ALA A 517 -8.32 -16.66 -5.03
C ALA A 517 -7.58 -18.00 -5.10
N ASP A 518 -6.76 -18.17 -6.15
CA ASP A 518 -5.87 -19.33 -6.28
C ASP A 518 -4.45 -18.87 -6.62
N PRO A 519 -3.57 -18.77 -5.61
CA PRO A 519 -2.19 -18.32 -5.81
C PRO A 519 -1.28 -19.41 -6.42
N ASN A 520 -1.78 -20.62 -6.62
CA ASN A 520 -0.97 -21.77 -7.06
C ASN A 520 -1.15 -22.10 -8.55
N SER A 521 -2.07 -21.45 -9.24
CA SER A 521 -2.38 -21.72 -10.65
C SER A 521 -2.30 -20.47 -11.53
N GLY A 522 -2.30 -20.69 -12.85
CA GLY A 522 -2.31 -19.61 -13.84
C GLY A 522 -1.07 -18.71 -13.77
N TYR A 523 -1.27 -17.47 -14.13
CA TYR A 523 -0.21 -16.44 -14.11
C TYR A 523 0.32 -16.18 -12.70
N PHE A 524 -0.55 -16.16 -11.72
CA PHE A 524 -0.16 -15.94 -10.33
C PHE A 524 0.72 -17.09 -9.82
N GLY A 525 0.33 -18.33 -10.08
CA GLY A 525 1.14 -19.50 -9.74
C GLY A 525 2.51 -19.49 -10.40
N ARG A 526 2.57 -19.08 -11.65
CA ARG A 526 3.85 -18.94 -12.38
C ARG A 526 4.78 -17.91 -11.72
N ILE A 527 4.25 -16.75 -11.38
CA ILE A 527 5.03 -15.70 -10.70
C ILE A 527 5.50 -16.18 -9.34
N MET A 528 4.66 -16.89 -8.58
CA MET A 528 5.06 -17.42 -7.28
C MET A 528 6.16 -18.47 -7.39
N ARG A 529 6.11 -19.35 -8.38
CA ARG A 529 7.19 -20.32 -8.64
C ARG A 529 8.50 -19.63 -9.03
N LEU A 530 8.44 -18.59 -9.83
CA LEU A 530 9.61 -17.78 -10.18
C LEU A 530 10.17 -17.04 -8.97
N ALA A 531 9.31 -16.51 -8.11
CA ALA A 531 9.74 -15.89 -6.85
C ALA A 531 10.50 -16.89 -5.96
N ASP A 532 9.99 -18.09 -5.81
CA ASP A 532 10.67 -19.14 -5.04
C ASP A 532 12.02 -19.54 -5.66
N LYS A 533 12.13 -19.50 -6.97
CA LYS A 533 13.38 -19.80 -7.69
C LYS A 533 14.49 -18.79 -7.38
N TYR A 534 14.13 -17.51 -7.23
CA TYR A 534 15.10 -16.41 -7.12
C TYR A 534 15.30 -15.87 -5.70
N LYS A 535 14.41 -16.17 -4.76
CA LYS A 535 14.58 -15.73 -3.38
C LYS A 535 15.73 -16.44 -2.67
N ALA A 536 16.43 -15.72 -1.80
CA ALA A 536 17.48 -16.30 -0.97
C ALA A 536 17.00 -16.62 0.44
N MET A 537 16.03 -15.85 0.95
CA MET A 537 15.42 -16.07 2.26
C MET A 537 14.23 -17.00 2.16
N ASP A 538 14.07 -17.86 3.16
CA ASP A 538 12.81 -18.59 3.34
C ASP A 538 11.72 -17.63 3.80
N VAL A 539 10.49 -17.96 3.48
CA VAL A 539 9.31 -17.24 3.95
C VAL A 539 8.52 -18.16 4.88
N ARG A 540 8.48 -17.81 6.15
CA ARG A 540 7.71 -18.48 7.19
C ARG A 540 6.45 -17.68 7.52
N THR A 541 5.59 -18.23 8.33
CA THR A 541 4.35 -17.57 8.77
C THR A 541 4.30 -17.44 10.29
N ASN A 542 3.56 -16.43 10.74
CA ASN A 542 3.10 -16.30 12.12
C ASN A 542 1.73 -16.98 12.21
N ALA A 543 1.64 -18.11 12.88
CA ALA A 543 0.40 -18.87 12.99
C ALA A 543 0.26 -19.50 14.38
N ASP A 544 -0.89 -19.32 14.97
CA ASP A 544 -1.18 -19.77 16.35
C ASP A 544 -2.20 -20.93 16.35
N THR A 545 -2.84 -21.20 15.22
CA THR A 545 -3.84 -22.28 15.07
C THR A 545 -3.49 -23.19 13.89
N PRO A 546 -3.89 -24.48 13.94
CA PRO A 546 -3.71 -25.37 12.79
C PRO A 546 -4.37 -24.86 11.49
N ALA A 547 -5.51 -24.19 11.59
CA ALA A 547 -6.21 -23.61 10.44
C ALA A 547 -5.38 -22.51 9.76
N ASP A 548 -4.81 -21.59 10.54
CA ASP A 548 -3.94 -20.53 10.01
C ASP A 548 -2.66 -21.12 9.41
N ALA A 549 -2.07 -22.10 10.07
CA ALA A 549 -0.89 -22.79 9.58
C ALA A 549 -1.14 -23.49 8.24
N LYS A 550 -2.27 -24.18 8.12
CA LYS A 550 -2.69 -24.85 6.88
C LYS A 550 -2.90 -23.82 5.76
N ARG A 551 -3.58 -22.72 6.05
CA ARG A 551 -3.79 -21.64 5.07
C ARG A 551 -2.47 -21.07 4.58
N ALA A 552 -1.54 -20.80 5.49
CA ALA A 552 -0.22 -20.28 5.16
C ALA A 552 0.60 -21.28 4.32
N ALA A 553 0.53 -22.57 4.64
CA ALA A 553 1.20 -23.63 3.86
C ALA A 553 0.66 -23.69 2.43
N GLU A 554 -0.65 -23.56 2.24
CA GLU A 554 -1.30 -23.48 0.92
C GLU A 554 -0.82 -22.25 0.14
N LEU A 555 -0.50 -21.15 0.82
CA LEU A 555 0.05 -19.93 0.24
C LEU A 555 1.56 -19.99 0.02
N GLY A 556 2.21 -21.09 0.39
CA GLY A 556 3.63 -21.33 0.14
C GLY A 556 4.57 -21.03 1.31
N ALA A 557 4.07 -20.98 2.54
CA ALA A 557 4.93 -20.84 3.72
C ALA A 557 5.84 -22.05 3.92
N GLN A 558 7.10 -21.79 4.24
CA GLN A 558 8.15 -22.81 4.40
C GLN A 558 8.45 -23.13 5.88
N GLY A 559 7.53 -22.78 6.75
CA GLY A 559 7.66 -23.02 8.18
C GLY A 559 6.79 -22.04 8.98
N ILE A 560 6.82 -22.18 10.29
CA ILE A 560 6.27 -21.19 11.23
C ILE A 560 7.45 -20.49 11.89
N GLY A 561 7.52 -19.17 11.75
CA GLY A 561 8.53 -18.34 12.39
C GLY A 561 8.12 -17.83 13.75
N LEU A 562 6.82 -17.83 14.05
CA LEU A 562 6.28 -17.46 15.35
C LEU A 562 4.95 -18.17 15.59
N CYS A 563 4.90 -18.96 16.65
CA CYS A 563 3.66 -19.41 17.27
C CYS A 563 3.60 -18.79 18.68
N ARG A 564 2.58 -17.98 18.91
CA ARG A 564 2.31 -17.32 20.21
C ARG A 564 1.43 -18.22 21.05
N THR A 565 2.03 -18.88 22.03
CA THR A 565 1.31 -19.88 22.84
C THR A 565 0.18 -19.29 23.69
N GLU A 566 0.26 -18.02 24.07
CA GLU A 566 -0.80 -17.32 24.78
C GLU A 566 -2.13 -17.27 24.02
N HIS A 567 -2.11 -17.20 22.73
CA HIS A 567 -3.33 -17.15 21.90
C HIS A 567 -4.11 -18.47 21.91
N MET A 568 -3.49 -19.55 22.34
CA MET A 568 -4.13 -20.86 22.47
C MET A 568 -5.06 -20.97 23.67
N PHE A 569 -5.00 -20.03 24.62
CA PHE A 569 -5.76 -20.10 25.87
C PHE A 569 -7.10 -19.37 25.87
N PHE A 570 -7.39 -18.58 24.84
CA PHE A 570 -8.61 -17.77 24.77
C PHE A 570 -9.85 -18.54 24.30
N GLY A 571 -9.73 -19.78 23.90
CA GLY A 571 -10.86 -20.60 23.45
C GLY A 571 -11.77 -21.06 24.57
N PRO A 572 -13.03 -21.43 24.27
CA PRO A 572 -13.96 -21.98 25.26
C PRO A 572 -13.39 -23.20 25.98
N GLY A 573 -13.53 -23.24 27.31
CA GLY A 573 -13.04 -24.33 28.15
C GLY A 573 -11.52 -24.35 28.37
N ARG A 574 -10.79 -23.39 27.85
CA ARG A 574 -9.33 -23.27 27.98
C ARG A 574 -8.92 -22.21 28.98
N ILE A 575 -9.55 -21.03 28.91
CA ILE A 575 -9.19 -19.88 29.74
C ILE A 575 -9.33 -20.17 31.24
N ASP A 576 -10.33 -20.94 31.64
CA ASP A 576 -10.55 -21.30 33.04
C ASP A 576 -9.36 -22.06 33.62
N LYS A 577 -8.84 -23.04 32.87
CA LYS A 577 -7.67 -23.85 33.29
C LYS A 577 -6.40 -23.03 33.31
N PHE A 578 -6.25 -22.09 32.39
CA PHE A 578 -5.14 -21.16 32.39
C PHE A 578 -5.19 -20.23 33.61
N ARG A 579 -6.40 -19.76 33.96
CA ARG A 579 -6.63 -18.95 35.19
C ARG A 579 -6.34 -19.73 36.46
N GLU A 580 -6.63 -21.02 36.51
CA GLU A 580 -6.22 -21.88 37.65
C GLU A 580 -4.70 -21.88 37.83
N MET A 581 -3.95 -21.94 36.73
CA MET A 581 -2.49 -21.89 36.73
C MET A 581 -1.97 -20.53 37.23
N ILE A 582 -2.54 -19.45 36.67
CA ILE A 582 -2.15 -18.07 37.05
C ILE A 582 -2.34 -17.78 38.53
N CYS A 583 -3.47 -18.20 39.09
CA CYS A 583 -3.83 -17.96 40.49
C CYS A 583 -3.32 -19.01 41.45
N SER A 584 -2.42 -19.89 41.04
CA SER A 584 -1.75 -20.86 41.90
C SER A 584 -0.72 -20.18 42.81
N GLU A 585 -0.70 -20.55 44.06
CA GLU A 585 0.21 -19.98 45.04
C GLU A 585 1.41 -20.88 45.36
N THR A 586 1.31 -22.18 45.04
CA THR A 586 2.39 -23.17 45.28
C THR A 586 2.80 -23.84 43.95
N VAL A 587 3.99 -24.43 43.93
CA VAL A 587 4.50 -25.19 42.79
C VAL A 587 3.60 -26.41 42.51
N GLU A 588 3.17 -27.12 43.54
CA GLU A 588 2.28 -28.30 43.42
C GLU A 588 0.93 -27.92 42.82
N GLU A 589 0.35 -26.85 43.31
CA GLU A 589 -0.93 -26.33 42.78
C GLU A 589 -0.78 -25.91 41.29
N ARG A 590 0.32 -25.23 40.95
CA ARG A 590 0.61 -24.81 39.59
C ARG A 590 0.84 -26.00 38.67
N ARG A 591 1.61 -26.99 39.09
CA ARG A 591 1.83 -28.22 38.31
C ARG A 591 0.53 -28.97 38.05
N LYS A 592 -0.37 -29.02 38.98
CA LYS A 592 -1.67 -29.64 38.86
C LYS A 592 -2.53 -28.93 37.80
N ALA A 593 -2.50 -27.61 37.77
CA ALA A 593 -3.18 -26.81 36.74
C ALA A 593 -2.51 -26.99 35.36
N LEU A 594 -1.19 -27.01 35.28
CA LEU A 594 -0.40 -27.22 34.09
C LEU A 594 -0.65 -28.62 33.48
N ASP A 595 -0.84 -29.65 34.28
CA ASP A 595 -1.14 -31.01 33.82
C ASP A 595 -2.47 -31.06 33.08
N LYS A 596 -3.40 -30.15 33.33
CA LYS A 596 -4.66 -30.03 32.61
C LYS A 596 -4.48 -29.31 31.25
N ILE A 597 -3.50 -28.44 31.14
CA ILE A 597 -3.21 -27.61 29.96
C ILE A 597 -2.35 -28.37 28.94
N GLU A 598 -1.40 -29.17 29.41
CA GLU A 598 -0.43 -29.88 28.55
C GLU A 598 -1.05 -30.65 27.40
N PRO A 599 -2.09 -31.49 27.60
CA PRO A 599 -2.69 -32.24 26.49
C PRO A 599 -3.30 -31.35 25.41
N MET A 600 -3.87 -30.21 25.79
CA MET A 600 -4.46 -29.25 24.85
C MET A 600 -3.38 -28.58 23.99
N GLN A 601 -2.31 -28.14 24.60
CA GLN A 601 -1.18 -27.55 23.88
C GLN A 601 -0.50 -28.60 22.99
N GLN A 602 -0.33 -29.82 23.46
CA GLN A 602 0.22 -30.89 22.63
C GLN A 602 -0.62 -31.11 21.37
N ALA A 603 -1.94 -31.14 21.49
CA ALA A 603 -2.82 -31.31 20.33
C ALA A 603 -2.72 -30.13 19.36
N ASP A 604 -2.64 -28.91 19.86
CA ASP A 604 -2.44 -27.72 19.03
C ASP A 604 -1.10 -27.77 18.28
N PHE A 605 -0.03 -28.13 18.95
CA PHE A 605 1.30 -28.23 18.34
C PHE A 605 1.38 -29.38 17.32
N GLU A 606 0.73 -30.52 17.57
CA GLU A 606 0.61 -31.58 16.58
C GLU A 606 -0.09 -31.07 15.31
N GLY A 607 -1.18 -30.34 15.44
CA GLY A 607 -1.90 -29.73 14.34
C GLY A 607 -1.05 -28.74 13.51
N LEU A 608 -0.26 -27.91 14.18
CA LEU A 608 0.67 -26.99 13.51
C LEU A 608 1.75 -27.72 12.73
N MET A 609 2.36 -28.73 13.34
CA MET A 609 3.42 -29.53 12.72
C MET A 609 2.91 -30.36 11.54
N GLU A 610 1.70 -30.93 11.65
CA GLU A 610 1.05 -31.63 10.54
C GLU A 610 0.81 -30.70 9.35
N ALA A 611 0.33 -29.49 9.61
CA ALA A 611 0.01 -28.51 8.57
C ALA A 611 1.25 -28.10 7.77
N LEU A 612 2.42 -28.04 8.40
CA LEU A 612 3.69 -27.63 7.77
C LEU A 612 4.52 -28.80 7.20
N GLU A 613 4.02 -30.03 7.30
CA GLU A 613 4.60 -31.20 6.63
C GLU A 613 6.11 -31.41 6.84
N GLY A 614 6.61 -31.19 8.06
CA GLY A 614 8.02 -31.33 8.41
C GLY A 614 8.89 -30.10 8.21
N HIS A 615 8.32 -28.99 7.77
CA HIS A 615 9.02 -27.71 7.79
C HIS A 615 9.21 -27.19 9.23
N PRO A 616 10.21 -26.33 9.49
CA PRO A 616 10.47 -25.83 10.83
C PRO A 616 9.28 -25.13 11.46
N VAL A 617 9.07 -25.36 12.74
CA VAL A 617 8.02 -24.70 13.53
C VAL A 617 8.66 -24.09 14.75
N THR A 618 8.68 -22.76 14.82
CA THR A 618 9.20 -21.99 15.95
C THR A 618 8.08 -21.68 16.92
N ILE A 619 8.20 -22.17 18.13
CA ILE A 619 7.19 -21.99 19.20
C ILE A 619 7.80 -21.12 20.29
N ARG A 620 7.17 -19.99 20.54
CA ARG A 620 7.57 -19.07 21.59
C ARG A 620 6.90 -19.45 22.90
N PHE A 621 7.64 -19.47 23.98
CA PHE A 621 7.08 -19.65 25.31
C PHE A 621 6.17 -18.49 25.68
N LEU A 622 5.33 -18.71 26.69
CA LEU A 622 4.39 -17.71 27.19
C LEU A 622 5.09 -16.38 27.42
N ASP A 623 4.59 -15.32 26.79
CA ASP A 623 5.22 -14.00 26.78
C ASP A 623 4.49 -12.94 27.61
N PRO A 624 3.16 -12.75 27.49
CA PRO A 624 2.48 -11.66 28.20
C PRO A 624 2.49 -11.80 29.71
N PRO A 625 2.39 -10.68 30.43
CA PRO A 625 2.20 -10.72 31.87
C PRO A 625 0.93 -11.48 32.26
N LEU A 626 0.97 -12.20 33.38
CA LEU A 626 -0.17 -13.03 33.84
C LEU A 626 -1.42 -12.21 34.13
N HIS A 627 -1.30 -10.95 34.51
CA HIS A 627 -2.46 -10.10 34.81
C HIS A 627 -3.40 -9.90 33.61
N GLU A 628 -2.93 -10.05 32.38
CA GLU A 628 -3.78 -9.92 31.19
C GLU A 628 -4.85 -11.02 31.11
N PHE A 629 -4.66 -12.12 31.81
CA PHE A 629 -5.55 -13.28 31.78
C PHE A 629 -6.44 -13.40 33.03
N VAL A 630 -6.25 -12.55 34.05
CA VAL A 630 -7.03 -12.63 35.30
C VAL A 630 -8.52 -12.39 35.01
N PRO A 631 -9.42 -13.07 35.71
CA PRO A 631 -10.84 -12.87 35.59
C PRO A 631 -11.26 -11.49 36.09
N THR A 632 -12.13 -10.81 35.34
CA THR A 632 -12.69 -9.50 35.70
C THR A 632 -14.17 -9.58 36.10
N GLU A 633 -14.88 -10.57 35.58
CA GLU A 633 -16.29 -10.80 35.87
C GLU A 633 -16.46 -11.56 37.19
N GLU A 634 -17.42 -11.13 37.99
CA GLU A 634 -17.68 -11.74 39.29
C GLU A 634 -18.00 -13.26 39.19
N LYS A 635 -18.73 -13.65 38.17
CA LYS A 635 -19.08 -15.06 37.89
C LYS A 635 -17.82 -15.90 37.62
N ASP A 636 -16.86 -15.37 36.84
CA ASP A 636 -15.62 -16.08 36.55
C ASP A 636 -14.74 -16.21 37.77
N ILE A 637 -14.73 -15.19 38.65
CA ILE A 637 -14.00 -15.19 39.91
C ILE A 637 -14.59 -16.26 40.85
N GLU A 638 -15.91 -16.36 40.98
CA GLU A 638 -16.61 -17.36 41.75
C GLU A 638 -16.33 -18.78 41.26
N GLU A 639 -16.37 -19.01 39.97
CA GLU A 639 -16.08 -20.32 39.36
C GLU A 639 -14.63 -20.72 39.62
N LEU A 640 -13.69 -19.78 39.49
CA LEU A 640 -12.28 -20.01 39.77
C LEU A 640 -12.03 -20.32 41.25
N ALA A 641 -12.66 -19.56 42.15
CA ALA A 641 -12.59 -19.79 43.60
C ALA A 641 -13.06 -21.20 43.98
N LYS A 642 -14.17 -21.63 43.41
CA LYS A 642 -14.72 -22.96 43.60
C LYS A 642 -13.80 -24.07 43.07
N ALA A 643 -13.22 -23.87 41.88
CA ALA A 643 -12.29 -24.82 41.27
C ALA A 643 -10.99 -25.00 42.06
N GLN A 644 -10.52 -23.95 42.74
CA GLN A 644 -9.29 -23.99 43.54
C GLN A 644 -9.52 -24.21 45.05
N GLY A 645 -10.77 -24.29 45.49
CA GLY A 645 -11.08 -24.41 46.92
C GLY A 645 -10.68 -23.18 47.74
N LYS A 646 -10.74 -22.00 47.12
CA LYS A 646 -10.40 -20.69 47.71
C LYS A 646 -11.64 -19.82 47.82
N SER A 647 -11.59 -18.79 48.67
CA SER A 647 -12.66 -17.81 48.75
C SER A 647 -12.57 -16.81 47.58
N VAL A 648 -13.67 -16.13 47.31
CA VAL A 648 -13.72 -15.06 46.27
C VAL A 648 -12.75 -13.93 46.63
N GLU A 649 -12.64 -13.58 47.91
CA GLU A 649 -11.69 -12.55 48.42
C GLU A 649 -10.25 -12.94 48.17
N GLU A 650 -9.90 -14.21 48.42
CA GLU A 650 -8.56 -14.74 48.15
C GLU A 650 -8.20 -14.63 46.66
N ILE A 651 -9.10 -14.98 45.77
CA ILE A 651 -8.90 -14.86 44.35
C ILE A 651 -8.72 -13.39 43.93
N LYS A 652 -9.53 -12.47 44.45
CA LYS A 652 -9.40 -11.03 44.19
C LYS A 652 -8.06 -10.47 44.65
N ILE A 653 -7.57 -10.91 45.82
CA ILE A 653 -6.25 -10.51 46.33
C ILE A 653 -5.14 -11.01 45.40
N ILE A 654 -5.20 -12.25 44.97
CA ILE A 654 -4.22 -12.82 44.02
C ILE A 654 -4.24 -12.05 42.70
N CYS A 655 -5.41 -11.81 42.15
CA CYS A 655 -5.55 -11.04 40.87
C CYS A 655 -4.97 -9.63 41.01
N ASN A 656 -5.25 -8.94 42.12
CA ASN A 656 -4.70 -7.61 42.37
C ASN A 656 -3.18 -7.63 42.52
N SER A 657 -2.62 -8.69 43.11
CA SER A 657 -1.17 -8.85 43.27
C SER A 657 -0.44 -9.04 41.93
N LEU A 658 -1.14 -9.50 40.90
CA LEU A 658 -0.59 -9.70 39.54
C LEU A 658 -0.64 -8.44 38.72
N HIS A 659 -1.30 -7.37 39.16
CA HIS A 659 -1.43 -6.13 38.43
C HIS A 659 -0.07 -5.49 38.12
N GLU A 660 0.16 -5.14 36.88
CA GLU A 660 1.37 -4.49 36.37
C GLU A 660 1.12 -3.02 36.11
N PHE A 661 1.96 -2.11 36.59
CA PHE A 661 1.91 -0.68 36.26
C PHE A 661 2.39 -0.41 34.83
N ASN A 662 3.38 -1.17 34.37
CA ASN A 662 3.90 -1.12 33.02
C ASN A 662 4.06 -2.54 32.49
N PRO A 663 2.99 -3.08 31.87
CA PRO A 663 3.00 -4.48 31.39
C PRO A 663 4.13 -4.80 30.42
N MET A 664 4.50 -3.86 29.57
CA MET A 664 5.56 -4.05 28.58
C MET A 664 6.93 -4.28 29.23
N MET A 665 7.18 -3.65 30.38
CA MET A 665 8.44 -3.70 31.13
C MET A 665 8.39 -4.59 32.36
N GLY A 666 7.29 -5.30 32.58
CA GLY A 666 7.01 -6.01 33.84
C GLY A 666 7.43 -7.48 33.87
N HIS A 667 6.67 -8.25 34.62
CA HIS A 667 6.90 -9.69 34.84
C HIS A 667 6.28 -10.51 33.71
N ARG A 668 7.03 -10.66 32.64
CA ARG A 668 6.60 -11.36 31.43
C ARG A 668 7.79 -12.08 30.78
N GLY A 669 7.50 -12.86 29.73
CA GLY A 669 8.50 -13.52 28.90
C GLY A 669 9.40 -14.48 29.67
N CYS A 670 10.69 -14.42 29.44
CA CYS A 670 11.67 -15.28 30.13
C CYS A 670 11.67 -15.05 31.65
N ARG A 671 11.22 -13.89 32.11
CA ARG A 671 11.10 -13.61 33.53
C ARG A 671 10.08 -14.52 34.22
N LEU A 672 9.00 -14.89 33.54
CA LEU A 672 8.03 -15.89 33.98
C LEU A 672 8.69 -17.28 34.06
N ALA A 673 9.48 -17.63 33.04
CA ALA A 673 10.18 -18.93 33.04
C ALA A 673 11.26 -19.02 34.14
N VAL A 674 11.89 -17.92 34.48
CA VAL A 674 12.82 -17.88 35.63
C VAL A 674 12.07 -18.03 36.97
N THR A 675 10.96 -17.30 37.14
CA THR A 675 10.18 -17.32 38.40
C THR A 675 9.41 -18.64 38.55
N TYR A 676 8.83 -19.13 37.46
CA TYR A 676 7.97 -20.33 37.41
C TYR A 676 8.49 -21.32 36.36
N PRO A 677 9.63 -22.00 36.61
CA PRO A 677 10.24 -22.88 35.62
C PRO A 677 9.33 -24.05 35.19
N GLU A 678 8.37 -24.44 36.01
CA GLU A 678 7.39 -25.47 35.73
C GLU A 678 6.49 -25.14 34.50
N ILE A 679 6.29 -23.87 34.20
CA ILE A 679 5.55 -23.42 33.00
C ILE A 679 6.36 -23.78 31.75
N ALA A 680 7.64 -23.44 31.73
CA ALA A 680 8.55 -23.76 30.62
C ALA A 680 8.72 -25.28 30.48
N GLU A 681 8.77 -26.00 31.55
CA GLU A 681 8.83 -27.46 31.57
C GLU A 681 7.59 -28.07 30.91
N MET A 682 6.39 -27.61 31.26
CA MET A 682 5.15 -28.07 30.68
C MET A 682 5.10 -27.78 29.17
N GLN A 683 5.43 -26.55 28.77
CA GLN A 683 5.43 -26.19 27.35
C GLN A 683 6.43 -27.02 26.54
N THR A 684 7.62 -27.29 27.10
CA THR A 684 8.59 -28.18 26.49
C THR A 684 8.07 -29.59 26.32
N LYS A 685 7.40 -30.14 27.35
CA LYS A 685 6.76 -31.46 27.27
C LYS A 685 5.75 -31.52 26.14
N ALA A 686 4.85 -30.54 26.06
CA ALA A 686 3.83 -30.48 25.01
C ALA A 686 4.46 -30.41 23.60
N ILE A 687 5.47 -29.58 23.43
CA ILE A 687 6.19 -29.41 22.14
C ILE A 687 6.88 -30.73 21.71
N ILE A 688 7.67 -31.31 22.58
CA ILE A 688 8.46 -32.49 22.27
C ILE A 688 7.58 -33.70 22.06
N LYS A 689 6.55 -33.90 22.89
CA LYS A 689 5.59 -34.98 22.70
C LYS A 689 4.84 -34.86 21.38
N ALA A 690 4.44 -33.64 21.01
CA ALA A 690 3.80 -33.38 19.72
C ALA A 690 4.73 -33.70 18.55
N ALA A 691 5.98 -33.25 18.63
CA ALA A 691 6.99 -33.48 17.58
C ALA A 691 7.29 -34.98 17.42
N ILE A 692 7.45 -35.73 18.50
CA ILE A 692 7.65 -37.19 18.47
C ILE A 692 6.44 -37.89 17.84
N ALA A 693 5.21 -37.50 18.23
CA ALA A 693 4.00 -38.10 17.68
C ALA A 693 3.87 -37.86 16.17
N VAL A 694 4.12 -36.65 15.71
CA VAL A 694 4.07 -36.29 14.29
C VAL A 694 5.18 -37.00 13.50
N GLN A 695 6.40 -37.03 14.03
CA GLN A 695 7.53 -37.72 13.39
C GLN A 695 7.25 -39.23 13.25
N ASN A 696 6.64 -39.84 14.24
CA ASN A 696 6.27 -41.25 14.18
C ASN A 696 5.17 -41.55 13.15
N ARG A 697 4.24 -40.62 12.96
CA ARG A 697 3.20 -40.74 11.92
C ARG A 697 3.76 -40.52 10.51
N HIS A 698 4.81 -39.74 10.39
CA HIS A 698 5.44 -39.38 9.11
C HIS A 698 6.96 -39.59 9.16
N PRO A 699 7.43 -40.85 9.06
CA PRO A 699 8.86 -41.16 9.19
C PRO A 699 9.76 -40.52 8.13
N ASP A 700 9.20 -40.14 6.99
CA ASP A 700 9.87 -39.48 5.88
C ASP A 700 10.03 -37.97 6.07
N TRP A 701 9.32 -37.40 7.04
CA TRP A 701 9.49 -35.97 7.37
C TRP A 701 10.69 -35.76 8.29
N ASN A 702 11.23 -34.56 8.27
CA ASN A 702 12.27 -34.14 9.21
C ASN A 702 11.68 -33.06 10.14
N VAL A 703 11.01 -33.51 11.19
CA VAL A 703 10.36 -32.64 12.17
C VAL A 703 11.40 -32.10 13.14
N VAL A 704 11.66 -30.79 13.08
CA VAL A 704 12.58 -30.11 13.98
C VAL A 704 11.85 -28.96 14.66
N PRO A 705 11.36 -29.12 15.90
CA PRO A 705 10.77 -28.02 16.62
C PRO A 705 11.85 -27.03 17.08
N GLU A 706 11.56 -25.76 16.94
CA GLU A 706 12.42 -24.66 17.39
C GLU A 706 11.74 -23.98 18.59
N ILE A 707 12.39 -24.09 19.74
CA ILE A 707 11.88 -23.52 21.00
C ILE A 707 12.48 -22.16 21.19
N MET A 708 11.65 -21.13 21.30
CA MET A 708 12.06 -19.73 21.39
C MET A 708 11.72 -19.12 22.76
N ILE A 709 12.75 -18.65 23.42
CA ILE A 709 12.64 -18.00 24.75
C ILE A 709 12.55 -16.49 24.51
N PRO A 710 11.43 -15.85 24.90
CA PRO A 710 11.22 -14.42 24.66
C PRO A 710 11.87 -13.53 25.73
N LEU A 711 12.09 -12.27 25.38
CA LEU A 711 12.44 -11.17 26.29
C LEU A 711 13.79 -11.32 26.98
N VAL A 712 14.71 -12.07 26.39
CA VAL A 712 16.06 -12.29 26.93
C VAL A 712 16.86 -10.98 26.86
N CYS A 713 17.55 -10.63 27.96
CA CYS A 713 18.42 -9.46 28.00
C CYS A 713 19.86 -9.79 28.47
N GLU A 714 20.06 -10.95 29.06
CA GLU A 714 21.32 -11.40 29.63
C GLU A 714 21.54 -12.87 29.30
N ILE A 715 22.79 -13.28 29.01
CA ILE A 715 23.08 -14.69 28.71
C ILE A 715 22.65 -15.63 29.83
N LYS A 716 22.76 -15.19 31.07
CA LYS A 716 22.41 -16.03 32.22
C LYS A 716 20.90 -16.23 32.38
N ASP A 717 20.06 -15.29 31.97
CA ASP A 717 18.62 -15.51 31.96
C ASP A 717 18.23 -16.55 30.92
N LEU A 718 18.86 -16.51 29.76
CA LEU A 718 18.70 -17.52 28.73
C LEU A 718 19.20 -18.90 29.22
N ALA A 719 20.37 -18.97 29.77
CA ALA A 719 20.95 -20.21 30.30
C ALA A 719 20.07 -20.85 31.38
N SER A 720 19.53 -20.02 32.28
CA SER A 720 18.62 -20.46 33.35
C SER A 720 17.31 -21.02 32.79
N CYS A 721 16.75 -20.41 31.77
CA CYS A 721 15.53 -20.89 31.11
C CYS A 721 15.80 -22.13 30.25
N LYS A 722 16.95 -22.19 29.57
CA LYS A 722 17.32 -23.28 28.64
C LYS A 722 17.58 -24.59 29.37
N LYS A 723 18.15 -24.55 30.57
CA LYS A 723 18.52 -25.76 31.33
C LYS A 723 17.36 -26.72 31.54
N PRO A 724 16.22 -26.29 32.14
CA PRO A 724 15.07 -27.19 32.30
C PRO A 724 14.49 -27.65 30.96
N VAL A 725 14.55 -26.82 29.93
CA VAL A 725 14.08 -27.19 28.57
C VAL A 725 14.88 -28.36 28.01
N VAL A 726 16.20 -28.27 28.04
CA VAL A 726 17.08 -29.31 27.53
C VAL A 726 16.94 -30.60 28.33
N GLU A 727 16.92 -30.51 29.66
CA GLU A 727 16.75 -31.67 30.54
C GLU A 727 15.43 -32.39 30.27
N THR A 728 14.33 -31.64 30.12
CA THR A 728 12.99 -32.18 29.85
C THR A 728 12.93 -32.81 28.45
N ALA A 729 13.41 -32.10 27.44
CA ALA A 729 13.39 -32.55 26.05
C ALA A 729 14.23 -33.81 25.86
N ASP A 730 15.45 -33.84 26.36
CA ASP A 730 16.37 -34.98 26.24
C ASP A 730 15.83 -36.22 26.94
N ALA A 731 15.23 -36.06 28.13
CA ALA A 731 14.60 -37.14 28.85
C ALA A 731 13.44 -37.79 28.08
N LEU A 732 12.58 -36.97 27.49
CA LEU A 732 11.43 -37.44 26.69
C LEU A 732 11.86 -38.15 25.41
N ILE A 733 12.84 -37.60 24.71
CA ILE A 733 13.38 -38.17 23.49
C ILE A 733 14.01 -39.55 23.75
N LYS A 734 14.80 -39.65 24.83
CA LYS A 734 15.43 -40.91 25.26
C LYS A 734 14.38 -41.95 25.67
N ALA A 735 13.39 -41.55 26.47
CA ALA A 735 12.30 -42.42 26.90
C ALA A 735 11.46 -42.96 25.72
N ALA A 736 11.29 -42.20 24.68
CA ALA A 736 10.56 -42.59 23.46
C ALA A 736 11.43 -43.38 22.48
N GLY A 737 12.75 -43.52 22.72
CA GLY A 737 13.68 -44.15 21.78
C GLY A 737 13.75 -43.43 20.44
N SER A 738 13.49 -42.11 20.44
CA SER A 738 13.43 -41.27 19.23
C SER A 738 14.78 -40.66 18.90
N ASN A 739 14.98 -40.35 17.61
CA ASN A 739 16.11 -39.57 17.11
C ASN A 739 15.73 -38.12 16.83
N LEU A 740 14.63 -37.64 17.41
CA LEU A 740 14.13 -36.28 17.20
C LEU A 740 15.21 -35.25 17.55
N LYS A 741 15.39 -34.29 16.65
CA LYS A 741 16.25 -33.14 16.87
C LYS A 741 15.38 -31.91 17.16
N TYR A 742 15.88 -31.00 17.99
CA TYR A 742 15.23 -29.75 18.31
C TYR A 742 16.29 -28.68 18.50
N GLU A 743 15.85 -27.43 18.44
CA GLU A 743 16.71 -26.27 18.68
C GLU A 743 16.12 -25.38 19.75
N VAL A 744 16.98 -24.74 20.55
CA VAL A 744 16.60 -23.74 21.53
C VAL A 744 17.29 -22.43 21.16
N GLY A 745 16.51 -21.41 20.93
CA GLY A 745 17.01 -20.08 20.59
C GLY A 745 16.23 -19.00 21.33
N THR A 746 16.43 -17.78 20.92
CA THR A 746 15.83 -16.63 21.59
C THR A 746 15.27 -15.62 20.60
N MET A 747 14.26 -14.88 21.07
CA MET A 747 13.82 -13.67 20.42
C MET A 747 14.75 -12.52 20.82
N ILE A 748 15.32 -11.84 19.83
CA ILE A 748 16.08 -10.61 20.06
C ILE A 748 15.11 -9.45 19.92
N GLU A 749 14.67 -8.91 21.03
CA GLU A 749 13.65 -7.85 21.11
C GLU A 749 13.97 -6.78 22.15
N ILE A 750 15.05 -6.96 22.91
CA ILE A 750 15.55 -5.98 23.86
C ILE A 750 16.87 -5.42 23.31
N PRO A 751 17.05 -4.10 23.26
CA PRO A 751 18.29 -3.49 22.78
C PRO A 751 19.57 -4.05 23.41
N ARG A 752 19.57 -4.31 24.70
CA ARG A 752 20.72 -4.91 25.39
C ARG A 752 21.08 -6.30 24.83
N ALA A 753 20.07 -7.10 24.50
CA ALA A 753 20.29 -8.41 23.88
C ALA A 753 20.96 -8.28 22.51
N ALA A 754 20.53 -7.32 21.69
CA ALA A 754 21.17 -7.03 20.41
C ALA A 754 22.61 -6.58 20.56
N LEU A 755 22.91 -5.75 21.57
CA LEU A 755 24.27 -5.24 21.86
C LEU A 755 25.19 -6.31 22.44
N THR A 756 24.67 -7.37 23.02
CA THR A 756 25.42 -8.48 23.62
C THR A 756 25.16 -9.82 22.92
N ALA A 757 24.80 -9.78 21.67
CA ALA A 757 24.41 -10.94 20.88
C ALA A 757 25.53 -11.98 20.71
N ASP A 758 26.79 -11.56 20.74
CA ASP A 758 27.96 -12.44 20.76
C ASP A 758 27.97 -13.37 21.99
N GLU A 759 27.59 -12.84 23.13
CA GLU A 759 27.47 -13.65 24.36
C GLU A 759 26.23 -14.54 24.35
N ILE A 760 25.10 -14.00 23.97
CA ILE A 760 23.82 -14.73 23.89
C ILE A 760 23.90 -15.89 22.92
N ALA A 761 24.62 -15.75 21.81
CA ALA A 761 24.84 -16.81 20.83
C ALA A 761 25.62 -18.02 21.38
N LYS A 762 26.28 -17.93 22.52
CA LYS A 762 26.89 -19.10 23.18
C LYS A 762 25.84 -20.10 23.64
N GLU A 763 24.64 -19.61 23.98
CA GLU A 763 23.51 -20.42 24.43
C GLU A 763 22.40 -20.55 23.40
N ALA A 764 22.17 -19.55 22.57
CA ALA A 764 21.12 -19.56 21.55
C ALA A 764 21.60 -20.22 20.25
N GLU A 765 20.83 -21.18 19.76
CA GLU A 765 21.09 -21.84 18.48
C GLU A 765 20.50 -21.07 17.31
N PHE A 766 19.55 -20.17 17.57
CA PHE A 766 18.99 -19.24 16.55
C PHE A 766 18.58 -17.92 17.19
N PHE A 767 18.49 -16.89 16.36
CA PHE A 767 17.91 -15.59 16.71
C PHE A 767 16.67 -15.33 15.88
N CYS A 768 15.62 -14.79 16.51
CA CYS A 768 14.47 -14.24 15.82
C CYS A 768 14.23 -12.82 16.31
N PHE A 769 14.24 -11.84 15.41
CA PHE A 769 14.04 -10.45 15.81
C PHE A 769 12.55 -10.17 16.01
N GLY A 770 12.16 -9.86 17.25
CA GLY A 770 10.83 -9.39 17.62
C GLY A 770 10.77 -7.88 17.46
N THR A 771 10.59 -7.40 16.24
CA THR A 771 10.75 -5.99 15.91
C THR A 771 9.67 -5.08 16.48
N ASN A 772 8.53 -5.61 16.90
CA ASN A 772 7.52 -4.79 17.59
C ASN A 772 8.09 -4.27 18.92
N ASP A 773 8.56 -5.16 19.80
CA ASP A 773 9.16 -4.79 21.08
C ASP A 773 10.50 -4.07 20.91
N LEU A 774 11.33 -4.54 19.97
CA LEU A 774 12.63 -3.90 19.70
C LEU A 774 12.45 -2.44 19.26
N THR A 775 11.44 -2.16 18.44
CA THR A 775 11.09 -0.80 18.02
C THR A 775 10.60 0.04 19.20
N GLN A 776 9.68 -0.50 20.01
CA GLN A 776 9.17 0.19 21.20
C GLN A 776 10.29 0.60 22.15
N MET A 777 11.18 -0.32 22.44
CA MET A 777 12.27 -0.08 23.40
C MET A 777 13.39 0.79 22.82
N THR A 778 13.63 0.74 21.53
CA THR A 778 14.64 1.58 20.87
C THR A 778 14.17 3.02 20.74
N PHE A 779 12.89 3.24 20.38
CA PHE A 779 12.31 4.58 20.32
C PHE A 779 11.89 5.11 21.69
N GLY A 780 11.66 4.24 22.66
CA GLY A 780 11.27 4.63 24.02
C GLY A 780 9.79 5.03 24.14
N PHE A 781 8.90 4.51 23.31
CA PHE A 781 7.46 4.71 23.45
C PHE A 781 6.66 3.44 23.14
N SER A 782 5.48 3.38 23.73
CA SER A 782 4.54 2.27 23.54
C SER A 782 3.75 2.42 22.23
N ARG A 783 3.59 1.33 21.51
CA ARG A 783 2.74 1.25 20.32
C ARG A 783 1.30 1.68 20.62
N ASP A 784 0.77 1.27 21.77
CA ASP A 784 -0.61 1.56 22.17
C ASP A 784 -0.83 3.04 22.49
N ASP A 785 0.18 3.73 22.98
CA ASP A 785 0.11 5.15 23.33
C ASP A 785 0.55 6.08 22.20
N ALA A 786 1.22 5.57 21.19
CA ALA A 786 1.83 6.37 20.13
C ALA A 786 0.82 7.19 19.32
N SER A 787 -0.42 6.74 19.22
CA SER A 787 -1.50 7.45 18.51
C SER A 787 -1.77 8.86 19.09
N LYS A 788 -1.36 9.12 20.31
CA LYS A 788 -1.54 10.42 20.99
C LYS A 788 -0.61 11.50 20.44
N PHE A 789 0.55 11.15 19.89
CA PHE A 789 1.55 12.11 19.44
C PHE A 789 2.10 11.86 18.02
N LEU A 790 2.07 10.65 17.48
CA LEU A 790 2.57 10.36 16.14
C LEU A 790 1.94 11.23 15.03
N PRO A 791 0.62 11.54 15.05
CA PRO A 791 0.05 12.44 14.06
C PRO A 791 0.75 13.82 14.00
N SER A 792 1.15 14.35 15.16
CA SER A 792 1.90 15.61 15.23
C SER A 792 3.32 15.45 14.68
N TYR A 793 3.94 14.30 14.88
CA TYR A 793 5.26 13.98 14.34
C TYR A 793 5.24 13.94 12.80
N TYR A 794 4.17 13.37 12.21
CA TYR A 794 4.00 13.36 10.76
C TYR A 794 3.73 14.77 10.23
N LYS A 795 2.85 15.52 10.90
CA LYS A 795 2.53 16.90 10.52
C LYS A 795 3.77 17.81 10.55
N ASN A 796 4.62 17.64 11.55
CA ASN A 796 5.86 18.40 11.70
C ASN A 796 7.06 17.80 10.94
N LYS A 797 6.82 16.73 10.16
CA LYS A 797 7.85 16.08 9.33
C LYS A 797 9.04 15.52 10.13
N ILE A 798 8.80 15.15 11.39
CA ILE A 798 9.79 14.49 12.25
C ILE A 798 9.94 13.04 11.82
N PHE A 799 8.81 12.34 11.59
CA PHE A 799 8.77 11.00 11.01
C PHE A 799 8.09 11.03 9.66
N GLU A 800 8.64 10.30 8.70
CA GLU A 800 8.06 10.14 7.36
C GLU A 800 7.11 8.94 7.28
N SER A 801 7.29 7.95 8.13
CA SER A 801 6.46 6.73 8.19
C SER A 801 6.31 6.23 9.61
N ASP A 802 5.27 5.38 9.82
CA ASP A 802 5.05 4.70 11.09
C ASP A 802 6.16 3.66 11.32
N PRO A 803 6.96 3.78 12.40
CA PRO A 803 8.04 2.84 12.68
C PRO A 803 7.55 1.42 13.00
N PHE A 804 6.26 1.22 13.29
CA PHE A 804 5.65 -0.08 13.51
C PHE A 804 5.18 -0.75 12.21
N ALA A 805 4.88 0.03 11.18
CA ALA A 805 4.50 -0.48 9.87
C ALA A 805 5.71 -0.74 8.98
N ARG A 806 6.69 0.14 9.04
CA ARG A 806 7.92 0.09 8.26
C ARG A 806 9.12 0.10 9.19
N LEU A 807 10.04 -0.85 9.01
CA LEU A 807 11.21 -0.99 9.87
C LEU A 807 12.09 0.25 9.83
N ASP A 808 12.42 0.77 11.01
CA ASP A 808 13.47 1.79 11.17
C ASP A 808 14.84 1.17 10.89
N THR A 809 15.41 1.49 9.75
CA THR A 809 16.73 0.97 9.35
C THR A 809 17.89 1.71 9.99
N THR A 810 17.64 2.89 10.57
CA THR A 810 18.68 3.74 11.16
C THR A 810 19.04 3.32 12.58
N GLY A 811 18.06 3.13 13.46
CA GLY A 811 18.28 2.76 14.85
C GLY A 811 18.08 1.27 15.10
N VAL A 812 16.84 0.79 14.92
CA VAL A 812 16.49 -0.64 15.08
C VAL A 812 17.30 -1.50 14.11
N GLY A 813 17.42 -1.08 12.87
CA GLY A 813 18.18 -1.80 11.85
C GLY A 813 19.67 -1.94 12.18
N LYS A 814 20.26 -0.91 12.79
CA LYS A 814 21.64 -1.01 13.31
C LYS A 814 21.80 -2.10 14.36
N LEU A 815 20.87 -2.15 15.30
CA LEU A 815 20.88 -3.18 16.34
C LEU A 815 20.76 -4.57 15.73
N MET A 816 19.88 -4.75 14.74
CA MET A 816 19.70 -6.02 14.04
C MET A 816 20.98 -6.44 13.31
N ASP A 817 21.59 -5.54 12.54
CA ASP A 817 22.82 -5.81 11.80
C ASP A 817 23.97 -6.18 12.74
N MET A 818 24.15 -5.45 13.85
CA MET A 818 25.14 -5.77 14.90
C MET A 818 24.89 -7.15 15.49
N ALA A 819 23.64 -7.46 15.82
CA ALA A 819 23.30 -8.76 16.41
C ALA A 819 23.56 -9.93 15.46
N VAL A 820 23.25 -9.78 14.17
CA VAL A 820 23.54 -10.80 13.15
C VAL A 820 25.05 -11.05 13.04
N LYS A 821 25.83 -10.00 12.92
CA LYS A 821 27.31 -10.10 12.81
C LYS A 821 27.93 -10.70 14.05
N MET A 822 27.55 -10.24 15.22
CA MET A 822 28.07 -10.76 16.50
C MET A 822 27.62 -12.19 16.76
N GLY A 823 26.40 -12.53 16.41
CA GLY A 823 25.88 -13.89 16.52
C GLY A 823 26.69 -14.87 15.65
N HIS A 824 26.92 -14.53 14.42
CA HIS A 824 27.73 -15.33 13.50
C HIS A 824 29.22 -15.45 13.91
N ALA A 825 29.75 -14.41 14.53
CA ALA A 825 31.12 -14.46 15.06
C ALA A 825 31.31 -15.51 16.17
N THR A 826 30.29 -15.70 17.00
CA THR A 826 30.29 -16.68 18.07
C THR A 826 29.86 -18.08 17.59
N ARG A 827 28.79 -18.13 16.79
CA ARG A 827 28.18 -19.37 16.28
C ARG A 827 27.97 -19.23 14.79
N SER A 828 28.89 -19.72 13.98
CA SER A 828 28.90 -19.51 12.52
C SER A 828 27.67 -20.06 11.80
N ASN A 829 27.03 -21.08 12.37
CA ASN A 829 25.83 -21.71 11.81
C ASN A 829 24.52 -21.21 12.42
N ILE A 830 24.55 -20.14 13.21
CA ILE A 830 23.33 -19.55 13.76
C ILE A 830 22.43 -19.07 12.63
N HIS A 831 21.16 -19.45 12.65
CA HIS A 831 20.21 -18.88 11.72
C HIS A 831 19.43 -17.74 12.38
N CYS A 832 19.14 -16.72 11.60
CA CYS A 832 18.49 -15.51 12.05
C CYS A 832 17.24 -15.23 11.19
N GLY A 833 16.18 -14.81 11.83
CA GLY A 833 14.95 -14.44 11.17
C GLY A 833 14.27 -13.25 11.81
N ILE A 834 13.14 -12.83 11.25
CA ILE A 834 12.29 -11.77 11.76
C ILE A 834 10.86 -12.27 11.85
N CYS A 835 10.14 -11.92 12.92
CA CYS A 835 8.75 -12.32 13.11
C CYS A 835 7.81 -11.17 13.48
N GLY A 836 8.32 -9.95 13.61
CA GLY A 836 7.50 -8.76 13.82
C GLY A 836 6.63 -8.44 12.61
N GLU A 837 5.76 -7.47 12.74
CA GLU A 837 4.86 -7.02 11.65
C GLU A 837 5.62 -6.61 10.38
N HIS A 838 6.86 -6.18 10.54
CA HIS A 838 7.76 -5.80 9.46
C HIS A 838 8.10 -6.96 8.51
N GLY A 839 7.95 -8.21 8.96
CA GLY A 839 8.25 -9.39 8.15
C GLY A 839 7.39 -9.56 6.89
N GLY A 840 6.28 -8.85 6.79
CA GLY A 840 5.42 -8.78 5.60
C GLY A 840 5.54 -7.49 4.80
N ASP A 841 6.38 -6.55 5.21
CA ASP A 841 6.60 -5.29 4.50
C ASP A 841 7.75 -5.40 3.51
N PRO A 842 7.52 -5.16 2.20
CA PRO A 842 8.56 -5.32 1.17
C PRO A 842 9.85 -4.55 1.43
N SER A 843 9.77 -3.30 1.89
CA SER A 843 10.96 -2.48 2.18
C SER A 843 11.78 -3.03 3.35
N SER A 844 11.08 -3.53 4.37
CA SER A 844 11.70 -4.16 5.54
C SER A 844 12.34 -5.50 5.16
N ILE A 845 11.69 -6.28 4.29
CA ILE A 845 12.22 -7.55 3.76
C ILE A 845 13.52 -7.31 2.99
N GLU A 846 13.58 -6.26 2.20
CA GLU A 846 14.81 -5.89 1.47
C GLU A 846 15.97 -5.61 2.43
N PHE A 847 15.71 -4.88 3.51
CA PHE A 847 16.69 -4.65 4.57
C PHE A 847 17.12 -5.97 5.25
N CYS A 848 16.16 -6.85 5.57
CA CYS A 848 16.47 -8.17 6.14
C CYS A 848 17.37 -9.00 5.23
N HIS A 849 17.11 -8.95 3.92
CA HIS A 849 17.98 -9.59 2.93
C HIS A 849 19.41 -9.01 2.99
N LYS A 850 19.52 -7.69 3.03
CA LYS A 850 20.81 -6.98 3.04
C LYS A 850 21.67 -7.33 4.24
N ILE A 851 21.08 -7.47 5.43
CA ILE A 851 21.80 -7.82 6.66
C ILE A 851 22.04 -9.34 6.83
N GLY A 852 21.55 -10.15 5.92
CA GLY A 852 21.85 -11.58 5.87
C GLY A 852 20.91 -12.48 6.67
N LEU A 853 19.66 -12.09 6.88
CA LEU A 853 18.68 -12.96 7.53
C LEU A 853 18.40 -14.21 6.70
N ASN A 854 18.11 -15.32 7.36
CA ASN A 854 17.81 -16.60 6.73
C ASN A 854 16.35 -16.73 6.34
N TYR A 855 15.46 -16.08 7.09
CA TYR A 855 14.03 -16.08 6.79
C TYR A 855 13.34 -14.81 7.28
N VAL A 856 12.18 -14.53 6.69
CA VAL A 856 11.19 -13.59 7.20
C VAL A 856 9.92 -14.36 7.55
N SER A 857 9.21 -13.92 8.59
CA SER A 857 7.95 -14.53 9.02
C SER A 857 6.86 -13.48 9.10
N CYS A 858 5.69 -13.78 8.54
CA CYS A 858 4.59 -12.84 8.42
C CYS A 858 3.24 -13.53 8.59
N SER A 859 2.16 -12.75 8.67
CA SER A 859 0.82 -13.30 8.69
C SER A 859 0.54 -14.15 7.44
N PRO A 860 -0.37 -15.13 7.49
CA PRO A 860 -0.62 -16.04 6.37
C PRO A 860 -0.90 -15.33 5.03
N PHE A 861 -1.72 -14.30 5.04
CA PHE A 861 -2.08 -13.56 3.82
C PHE A 861 -0.93 -12.74 3.21
N ARG A 862 0.11 -12.47 3.97
CA ARG A 862 1.29 -11.74 3.48
C ARG A 862 2.37 -12.65 2.91
N VAL A 863 2.21 -13.97 3.02
CA VAL A 863 3.20 -14.95 2.53
C VAL A 863 3.53 -14.76 1.04
N PRO A 864 2.56 -14.64 0.12
CA PRO A 864 2.88 -14.36 -1.28
C PRO A 864 3.61 -13.04 -1.51
N ILE A 865 3.23 -12.00 -0.80
CA ILE A 865 3.91 -10.69 -0.85
C ILE A 865 5.38 -10.84 -0.42
N ALA A 866 5.61 -11.52 0.68
CA ALA A 866 6.96 -11.76 1.21
C ALA A 866 7.81 -12.61 0.27
N ARG A 867 7.23 -13.63 -0.37
CA ARG A 867 7.91 -14.46 -1.36
C ARG A 867 8.42 -13.63 -2.53
N LEU A 868 7.56 -12.79 -3.09
CA LEU A 868 7.95 -11.90 -4.19
C LEU A 868 8.96 -10.84 -3.73
N ALA A 869 8.75 -10.21 -2.58
CA ALA A 869 9.65 -9.21 -2.04
C ALA A 869 11.06 -9.79 -1.76
N ALA A 870 11.12 -11.00 -1.23
CA ALA A 870 12.40 -11.70 -1.01
C ALA A 870 13.13 -12.00 -2.32
N ALA A 871 12.41 -12.40 -3.36
CA ALA A 871 12.96 -12.61 -4.69
C ALA A 871 13.50 -11.30 -5.29
N GLN A 872 12.71 -10.24 -5.21
CA GLN A 872 13.12 -8.91 -5.69
C GLN A 872 14.38 -8.41 -4.96
N ALA A 873 14.45 -8.59 -3.65
CA ALA A 873 15.63 -8.23 -2.86
C ALA A 873 16.88 -8.96 -3.34
N ASN A 874 16.79 -10.26 -3.58
CA ASN A 874 17.93 -11.06 -4.06
C ASN A 874 18.32 -10.71 -5.51
N ILE A 875 17.36 -10.34 -6.35
CA ILE A 875 17.64 -9.91 -7.72
C ILE A 875 18.40 -8.57 -7.72
N ARG A 876 17.98 -7.61 -6.89
CA ARG A 876 18.64 -6.30 -6.77
C ARG A 876 20.03 -6.39 -6.13
N ASN A 877 20.17 -7.20 -5.11
CA ASN A 877 21.42 -7.42 -4.36
C ASN A 877 21.67 -8.91 -4.18
N PRO A 878 22.20 -9.60 -5.20
CA PRO A 878 22.42 -11.05 -5.12
C PRO A 878 23.33 -11.41 -3.96
N ARG A 879 22.93 -12.38 -3.16
CA ARG A 879 23.79 -12.99 -2.16
C ARG A 879 24.82 -13.85 -2.86
N ALA A 880 26.03 -13.91 -2.29
CA ALA A 880 27.06 -14.81 -2.75
C ALA A 880 26.51 -16.25 -2.74
N THR A 881 26.62 -16.95 -3.84
CA THR A 881 26.29 -18.38 -3.91
C THR A 881 27.25 -19.13 -2.95
N LYS A 882 26.65 -19.90 -2.01
CA LYS A 882 27.42 -20.75 -1.09
C LYS A 882 28.14 -21.84 -1.85
#